data_e7b3f49d7b065b0f912ca0749132a83b
#
_entry.id   e7b3f49d7b065b0f912ca0749132a83b
#
_cell.length_a   1.000
_cell.length_b   1.000
_cell.length_c   1.000
_cell.angle_alpha   90.00
_cell.angle_beta   90.00
_cell.angle_gamma   90.00
#
_symmetry.space_group_name_H-M   'P 1'
#
loop_
_entity.id
_entity.type
_entity.pdbx_description
1 polymer ?
#
loop_
_entity_poly.entity_id
_entity_poly.type
_entity_poly.pdbx_seq_one_letter_code
_entity_poly.pdbx_strand_id
1 'polypeptide(L)'
;MQQQAMQIIGARENNLKNVSVEVPKHKVTVFTGVSGSGKSSLVFDTIAAESQRQLNETFTAFVRNRLPKYGQPDADVIANLSTAVIIDQKRIGGNARSTVGTITDVYALLRLLYSRVGKPWIGISNAFSFNDPAGMCPDCEGLGSRVKVDLDKLLDTSKSLNEGAIRHPAFNVGGWFWKLYAHSGLFDNDKKLRDYSESEWQAFLHGAQGSIALDWQGGRINSKYEGLLEKFNRLYLRKEPDEMSAKNRVALERVVTRGPCDTCKGQRLSQRALGCLIDGRNIAELASLEVADLMEAVKKVDAPAVSTLTAGLVERLQHLLTLGLGYLSLNRETSTLSGGESQRIKMVRHLNSSLVDMVYIFDEPTIGLHPGDVRRLSELLTELADKGNTVLVVEHDRDIIEMADHVIDLGPGAGRHGGEIVYEGDVRGLTKADTPTGRFMRRVLPVKERFREPKGHLEVTGARLHNLKDISVRIPLGVLTVVTGPAGSGKSTLIHDVLLQQHPSAVIIDQSAVTTNRRSNPATYTGIMDEIRRLFAQENQVSPSLFSFNSEGACPNCQGHGIIYTDLAFMDPMITTCEVCAGMRFTGDVLRLTLRGQNIHDVLSMSAAEAAEFFNEPKIAKTLRSINQVGLGYLRLGQPLNTLSGGECQRIKLATELGKKGSVYVMDEPTTGLHMSDVDSLVHLIDGLVEKGNSVIVIEHNLDVVKHADWVVDLGPGGGTEGGRVIFEGTPADLAKAEHSLTGQFLAASLPTSGGRG
;
A
#
# COMPACT_ATOMS: atom_id res chain seq x y z
N MET A 1 4.99 34.70 28.15
CA MET A 1 3.83 33.81 28.07
C MET A 1 4.11 32.84 26.91
N GLN A 2 4.29 31.55 27.18
CA GLN A 2 4.36 30.56 26.12
C GLN A 2 3.02 30.61 25.38
N GLN A 3 3.05 30.84 24.06
CA GLN A 3 1.84 30.73 23.24
C GLN A 3 1.38 29.27 23.26
N GLN A 4 0.20 29.04 23.81
CA GLN A 4 -0.33 27.70 24.07
C GLN A 4 -1.00 27.05 22.82
N ALA A 5 -1.07 27.76 21.69
CA ALA A 5 -1.69 27.27 20.47
C ALA A 5 -0.90 27.67 19.20
N MET A 6 -0.96 26.82 18.19
CA MET A 6 -0.60 27.15 16.80
C MET A 6 -1.77 27.91 16.18
N GLN A 7 -1.48 28.97 15.44
CA GLN A 7 -2.49 29.81 14.81
C GLN A 7 -2.40 29.71 13.28
N ILE A 8 -3.50 29.35 12.66
CA ILE A 8 -3.68 29.33 11.23
C ILE A 8 -4.80 30.33 10.91
N ILE A 9 -4.52 31.33 10.09
CA ILE A 9 -5.48 32.39 9.73
C ILE A 9 -5.58 32.47 8.21
N GLY A 10 -6.80 32.40 7.71
CA GLY A 10 -7.10 32.62 6.31
C GLY A 10 -6.56 31.56 5.36
N ALA A 11 -6.54 30.27 5.74
CA ALA A 11 -6.10 29.19 4.89
C ALA A 11 -7.07 28.97 3.70
N ARG A 12 -6.50 28.86 2.48
CA ARG A 12 -7.25 28.77 1.21
C ARG A 12 -6.72 27.66 0.28
N GLU A 13 -5.88 26.75 0.82
CA GLU A 13 -5.38 25.63 0.01
C GLU A 13 -6.51 24.73 -0.49
N ASN A 14 -6.45 24.36 -1.76
CA ASN A 14 -7.40 23.49 -2.46
C ASN A 14 -8.86 23.95 -2.33
N ASN A 15 -9.65 23.27 -1.49
CA ASN A 15 -11.08 23.59 -1.27
C ASN A 15 -11.35 24.39 0.01
N LEU A 16 -10.33 24.81 0.76
CA LEU A 16 -10.51 25.58 1.99
C LEU A 16 -11.06 26.98 1.70
N LYS A 17 -12.04 27.41 2.49
CA LYS A 17 -12.74 28.67 2.31
C LYS A 17 -12.33 29.71 3.36
N ASN A 18 -11.08 30.18 3.27
CA ASN A 18 -10.54 31.19 4.18
C ASN A 18 -10.64 30.76 5.65
N VAL A 19 -10.18 29.55 5.93
CA VAL A 19 -10.30 28.89 7.23
C VAL A 19 -9.33 29.50 8.24
N SER A 20 -9.84 29.82 9.44
CA SER A 20 -9.01 30.24 10.57
C SER A 20 -9.27 29.32 11.76
N VAL A 21 -8.19 28.85 12.43
CA VAL A 21 -8.28 27.88 13.52
C VAL A 21 -7.10 28.02 14.49
N GLU A 22 -7.35 27.74 15.76
CA GLU A 22 -6.33 27.64 16.81
C GLU A 22 -6.16 26.19 17.27
N VAL A 23 -4.97 25.65 17.09
CA VAL A 23 -4.66 24.26 17.46
C VAL A 23 -3.85 24.24 18.74
N PRO A 24 -4.38 23.72 19.86
CA PRO A 24 -3.69 23.71 21.15
C PRO A 24 -2.41 22.85 21.10
N LYS A 25 -1.32 23.37 21.65
CA LYS A 25 -0.06 22.63 21.79
C LYS A 25 -0.12 21.63 22.96
N HIS A 26 0.71 20.58 22.84
CA HIS A 26 0.88 19.52 23.85
C HIS A 26 -0.42 18.78 24.17
N LYS A 27 -1.28 18.64 23.16
CA LYS A 27 -2.56 17.94 23.22
C LYS A 27 -2.75 17.08 21.99
N VAL A 28 -3.72 16.16 22.08
CA VAL A 28 -4.20 15.40 20.94
C VAL A 28 -5.36 16.17 20.31
N THR A 29 -5.16 16.65 19.08
CA THR A 29 -6.19 17.31 18.26
C THR A 29 -6.59 16.38 17.11
N VAL A 30 -7.87 16.05 17.02
CA VAL A 30 -8.42 15.22 15.95
C VAL A 30 -9.12 16.11 14.91
N PHE A 31 -8.70 15.97 13.65
CA PHE A 31 -9.34 16.58 12.50
C PHE A 31 -10.28 15.56 11.87
N THR A 32 -11.58 15.82 11.90
CA THR A 32 -12.61 14.93 11.37
C THR A 32 -13.51 15.65 10.37
N GLY A 33 -14.51 14.94 9.82
CA GLY A 33 -15.46 15.46 8.83
C GLY A 33 -15.58 14.54 7.61
N VAL A 34 -16.56 14.76 6.77
CA VAL A 34 -16.84 13.92 5.60
C VAL A 34 -15.66 13.81 4.64
N SER A 35 -15.58 12.72 3.86
CA SER A 35 -14.52 12.53 2.86
C SER A 35 -14.53 13.71 1.86
N GLY A 36 -13.34 14.27 1.55
CA GLY A 36 -13.23 15.43 0.68
C GLY A 36 -13.62 16.79 1.29
N SER A 37 -13.83 16.89 2.62
CA SER A 37 -14.18 18.15 3.29
C SER A 37 -13.03 19.15 3.44
N GLY A 38 -11.78 18.77 3.17
CA GLY A 38 -10.61 19.65 3.26
C GLY A 38 -9.66 19.37 4.43
N LYS A 39 -9.85 18.27 5.16
CA LYS A 39 -8.96 17.86 6.28
C LYS A 39 -7.49 17.79 5.86
N SER A 40 -7.21 17.04 4.80
CA SER A 40 -5.85 16.89 4.29
C SER A 40 -5.27 18.22 3.80
N SER A 41 -6.10 19.09 3.21
CA SER A 41 -5.69 20.44 2.77
C SER A 41 -5.26 21.31 3.95
N LEU A 42 -5.96 21.22 5.09
CA LEU A 42 -5.61 22.00 6.28
C LEU A 42 -4.39 21.39 6.99
N VAL A 43 -4.37 20.08 7.20
CA VAL A 43 -3.34 19.43 8.03
C VAL A 43 -2.04 19.20 7.25
N PHE A 44 -2.11 18.65 6.03
CA PHE A 44 -0.91 18.28 5.26
C PHE A 44 -0.46 19.40 4.32
N ASP A 45 -1.38 19.99 3.54
CA ASP A 45 -1.02 20.97 2.52
C ASP A 45 -0.79 22.37 3.14
N THR A 46 -1.31 22.63 4.36
CA THR A 46 -1.12 23.90 5.07
C THR A 46 -0.15 23.75 6.25
N ILE A 47 -0.53 23.06 7.33
CA ILE A 47 0.26 23.01 8.58
C ILE A 47 1.58 22.27 8.36
N ALA A 48 1.52 21.03 7.83
CA ALA A 48 2.71 20.22 7.64
C ALA A 48 3.64 20.81 6.57
N ALA A 49 3.08 21.30 5.45
CA ALA A 49 3.85 21.90 4.37
C ALA A 49 4.63 23.12 4.85
N GLU A 50 4.01 24.03 5.61
CA GLU A 50 4.69 25.21 6.14
C GLU A 50 5.78 24.84 7.16
N SER A 51 5.51 23.90 8.07
CA SER A 51 6.51 23.43 9.02
C SER A 51 7.73 22.83 8.31
N GLN A 52 7.51 21.99 7.30
CA GLN A 52 8.59 21.39 6.51
C GLN A 52 9.32 22.43 5.66
N ARG A 53 8.62 23.43 5.11
CA ARG A 53 9.22 24.54 4.37
C ARG A 53 10.17 25.35 5.28
N GLN A 54 9.70 25.75 6.47
CA GLN A 54 10.51 26.48 7.45
C GLN A 54 11.72 25.66 7.92
N LEU A 55 11.54 24.36 8.18
CA LEU A 55 12.65 23.47 8.53
C LEU A 55 13.67 23.39 7.38
N ASN A 56 13.22 23.26 6.14
CA ASN A 56 14.12 23.20 4.96
C ASN A 56 14.95 24.48 4.82
N GLU A 57 14.41 25.65 5.17
CA GLU A 57 15.14 26.93 5.12
C GLU A 57 16.32 26.98 6.09
N THR A 58 16.33 26.19 7.16
CA THR A 58 17.45 26.12 8.11
C THR A 58 18.68 25.38 7.54
N PHE A 59 18.50 24.58 6.50
CA PHE A 59 19.57 23.81 5.89
C PHE A 59 20.37 24.62 4.85
N THR A 60 21.62 24.20 4.61
CA THR A 60 22.46 24.77 3.54
C THR A 60 21.82 24.55 2.18
N ALA A 61 22.12 25.40 1.18
CA ALA A 61 21.59 25.30 -0.17
C ALA A 61 21.86 23.92 -0.81
N PHE A 62 23.00 23.29 -0.51
CA PHE A 62 23.35 21.96 -0.99
C PHE A 62 22.39 20.87 -0.44
N VAL A 63 22.07 20.90 0.84
CA VAL A 63 21.13 19.96 1.48
C VAL A 63 19.70 20.26 1.02
N ARG A 64 19.31 21.55 1.06
CA ARG A 64 17.96 22.00 0.67
C ARG A 64 17.57 21.58 -0.76
N ASN A 65 18.54 21.60 -1.70
CA ASN A 65 18.27 21.17 -3.07
C ASN A 65 18.03 19.65 -3.21
N ARG A 66 18.33 18.84 -2.19
CA ARG A 66 18.12 17.39 -2.14
C ARG A 66 16.92 16.97 -1.31
N LEU A 67 16.29 17.90 -0.62
CA LEU A 67 15.06 17.65 0.15
C LEU A 67 13.81 17.94 -0.71
N PRO A 68 12.68 17.30 -0.38
CA PRO A 68 11.40 17.63 -1.01
C PRO A 68 11.13 19.12 -0.90
N LYS A 69 10.67 19.73 -2.00
CA LYS A 69 10.35 21.15 -2.03
C LYS A 69 8.89 21.34 -1.65
N TYR A 70 8.68 22.11 -0.61
CA TYR A 70 7.33 22.54 -0.19
C TYR A 70 7.10 23.98 -0.64
N GLY A 71 5.95 24.24 -1.29
CA GLY A 71 5.50 25.58 -1.59
C GLY A 71 5.07 26.31 -0.31
N GLN A 72 5.01 27.64 -0.36
CA GLN A 72 4.37 28.40 0.69
C GLN A 72 2.87 28.18 0.57
N PRO A 73 2.17 27.73 1.64
CA PRO A 73 0.73 27.55 1.61
C PRO A 73 -0.01 28.87 1.42
N ASP A 74 -1.17 28.84 0.76
CA ASP A 74 -2.07 29.98 0.63
C ASP A 74 -2.82 30.21 1.95
N ALA A 75 -2.21 31.01 2.82
CA ALA A 75 -2.74 31.40 4.10
C ALA A 75 -2.22 32.81 4.48
N ASP A 76 -3.04 33.60 5.21
CA ASP A 76 -2.64 34.93 5.62
C ASP A 76 -1.58 34.89 6.73
N VAL A 77 -1.77 34.03 7.74
CA VAL A 77 -0.82 33.84 8.84
C VAL A 77 -0.79 32.37 9.25
N ILE A 78 0.42 31.84 9.40
CA ILE A 78 0.68 30.56 10.10
C ILE A 78 1.77 30.82 11.12
N ALA A 79 1.41 30.75 12.40
CA ALA A 79 2.29 31.16 13.50
C ALA A 79 2.40 30.09 14.58
N ASN A 80 3.51 30.15 15.31
CA ASN A 80 3.78 29.31 16.49
C ASN A 80 3.89 27.82 16.16
N LEU A 81 4.32 27.47 14.94
CA LEU A 81 4.56 26.09 14.53
C LEU A 81 5.80 25.52 15.25
N SER A 82 5.70 24.23 15.63
CA SER A 82 6.86 23.39 15.94
C SER A 82 7.20 22.49 14.73
N THR A 83 8.37 21.86 14.74
CA THR A 83 8.79 20.97 13.65
C THR A 83 7.84 19.79 13.51
N ALA A 84 7.28 19.59 12.31
CA ALA A 84 6.33 18.52 12.06
C ALA A 84 7.01 17.23 11.60
N VAL A 85 6.52 16.11 12.13
CA VAL A 85 6.83 14.74 11.70
C VAL A 85 5.56 14.13 11.14
N ILE A 86 5.57 13.79 9.86
CA ILE A 86 4.42 13.22 9.17
C ILE A 86 4.51 11.69 9.20
N ILE A 87 3.45 11.04 9.69
CA ILE A 87 3.30 9.59 9.76
C ILE A 87 2.12 9.19 8.89
N ASP A 88 2.39 9.10 7.61
CA ASP A 88 1.43 8.78 6.56
C ASP A 88 1.42 7.28 6.22
N GLN A 89 0.42 6.86 5.42
CA GLN A 89 0.24 5.48 4.96
C GLN A 89 1.14 5.10 3.78
N LYS A 90 1.95 6.03 3.26
CA LYS A 90 2.85 5.70 2.16
C LYS A 90 3.75 4.55 2.58
N ARG A 91 3.75 3.50 1.76
CA ARG A 91 4.63 2.34 2.02
C ARG A 91 6.06 2.83 2.19
N ILE A 92 6.73 2.27 3.17
CA ILE A 92 8.15 2.52 3.36
C ILE A 92 8.83 2.00 2.10
N GLY A 93 9.31 2.92 1.26
CA GLY A 93 10.16 2.55 0.13
C GLY A 93 11.38 1.80 0.66
N GLY A 94 11.74 0.72 0.02
CA GLY A 94 12.89 -0.05 0.48
C GLY A 94 13.40 -0.97 -0.61
N ASN A 95 14.71 -1.17 -0.58
CA ASN A 95 15.34 -2.26 -1.30
C ASN A 95 15.23 -3.55 -0.46
N ALA A 96 15.63 -4.67 -1.02
CA ALA A 96 15.63 -5.96 -0.33
C ALA A 96 16.50 -6.00 0.95
N ARG A 97 17.24 -4.95 1.28
CA ARG A 97 18.06 -4.80 2.50
C ARG A 97 17.34 -4.03 3.61
N SER A 98 16.16 -3.48 3.34
CA SER A 98 15.35 -2.77 4.33
C SER A 98 14.39 -3.76 5.01
N THR A 99 14.50 -3.91 6.32
CA THR A 99 13.68 -4.84 7.13
C THR A 99 13.02 -4.12 8.29
N VAL A 100 12.02 -4.75 8.90
CA VAL A 100 11.38 -4.25 10.14
C VAL A 100 12.43 -3.90 11.18
N GLY A 101 13.40 -4.80 11.43
CA GLY A 101 14.45 -4.59 12.43
C GLY A 101 15.39 -3.41 12.13
N THR A 102 15.65 -3.13 10.84
CA THR A 102 16.52 -1.99 10.45
C THR A 102 15.82 -0.66 10.54
N ILE A 103 14.53 -0.60 10.20
CA ILE A 103 13.73 0.64 10.23
C ILE A 103 13.40 1.07 11.67
N THR A 104 13.16 0.08 12.54
CA THR A 104 12.85 0.34 13.97
C THR A 104 14.09 0.50 14.85
N ASP A 105 15.29 0.39 14.28
CA ASP A 105 16.57 0.36 15.00
C ASP A 105 16.72 -0.78 16.01
N VAL A 106 15.77 -1.70 16.09
CA VAL A 106 15.82 -2.88 16.97
C VAL A 106 16.98 -3.79 16.59
N TYR A 107 17.20 -3.99 15.28
CA TYR A 107 18.30 -4.82 14.79
C TYR A 107 19.68 -4.24 15.15
N ALA A 108 19.81 -2.92 15.25
CA ALA A 108 21.05 -2.27 15.69
C ALA A 108 21.41 -2.64 17.14
N LEU A 109 20.41 -2.66 18.03
CA LEU A 109 20.60 -3.08 19.44
C LEU A 109 20.88 -4.58 19.52
N LEU A 110 20.22 -5.40 18.70
CA LEU A 110 20.47 -6.84 18.67
C LEU A 110 21.92 -7.15 18.20
N ARG A 111 22.42 -6.45 17.18
CA ARG A 111 23.82 -6.55 16.76
C ARG A 111 24.79 -6.15 17.86
N LEU A 112 24.47 -5.10 18.61
CA LEU A 112 25.29 -4.67 19.74
C LEU A 112 25.28 -5.71 20.86
N LEU A 113 24.15 -6.36 21.15
CA LEU A 113 24.03 -7.45 22.10
C LEU A 113 24.95 -8.62 21.72
N TYR A 114 24.89 -9.09 20.47
CA TYR A 114 25.76 -10.18 19.99
C TYR A 114 27.25 -9.81 20.05
N SER A 115 27.62 -8.55 19.76
CA SER A 115 29.01 -8.11 19.85
C SER A 115 29.57 -8.07 21.28
N ARG A 116 28.68 -8.03 22.30
CA ARG A 116 29.06 -7.97 23.72
C ARG A 116 29.09 -9.32 24.40
N VAL A 117 28.08 -10.15 24.17
CA VAL A 117 27.90 -11.40 24.91
C VAL A 117 27.90 -12.68 24.04
N GLY A 118 27.86 -12.52 22.70
CA GLY A 118 27.88 -13.66 21.77
C GLY A 118 29.19 -14.44 21.81
N LYS A 119 29.10 -15.76 21.67
CA LYS A 119 30.25 -16.69 21.70
C LYS A 119 30.25 -17.58 20.46
N PRO A 120 31.42 -17.81 19.80
CA PRO A 120 32.71 -17.13 20.04
C PRO A 120 32.62 -15.65 19.67
N TRP A 121 33.42 -14.81 20.31
CA TRP A 121 33.51 -13.39 19.93
C TRP A 121 34.12 -13.24 18.54
N ILE A 122 33.45 -12.48 17.66
CA ILE A 122 33.86 -12.35 16.24
C ILE A 122 34.16 -10.90 15.83
N GLY A 123 33.88 -9.91 16.69
CA GLY A 123 34.12 -8.49 16.41
C GLY A 123 33.03 -7.57 16.95
N ILE A 124 33.10 -6.32 16.52
CA ILE A 124 32.12 -5.26 16.84
C ILE A 124 30.79 -5.48 16.11
N SER A 125 29.79 -4.67 16.40
CA SER A 125 28.42 -4.79 15.87
C SER A 125 28.31 -4.88 14.35
N ASN A 126 29.28 -4.33 13.60
CA ASN A 126 29.30 -4.41 12.12
C ASN A 126 29.49 -5.83 11.61
N ALA A 127 30.22 -6.71 12.38
CA ALA A 127 30.39 -8.11 12.03
C ALA A 127 29.06 -8.90 12.01
N PHE A 128 27.96 -8.33 12.54
CA PHE A 128 26.61 -8.89 12.57
C PHE A 128 25.63 -8.13 11.63
N SER A 129 26.15 -7.30 10.75
CA SER A 129 25.35 -6.52 9.80
C SER A 129 25.33 -7.19 8.43
N PHE A 130 24.15 -7.51 7.92
CA PHE A 130 24.00 -7.97 6.54
C PHE A 130 24.12 -6.82 5.50
N ASN A 131 24.25 -5.59 5.94
CA ASN A 131 24.51 -4.41 5.12
C ASN A 131 25.97 -3.94 5.17
N ASP A 132 26.82 -4.66 5.88
CA ASP A 132 28.23 -4.35 6.01
C ASP A 132 29.07 -5.52 5.48
N PRO A 133 30.13 -5.27 4.66
CA PRO A 133 31.00 -6.32 4.13
C PRO A 133 31.60 -7.25 5.19
N ALA A 134 31.79 -6.76 6.43
CA ALA A 134 32.34 -7.56 7.52
C ALA A 134 31.38 -8.65 8.03
N GLY A 135 30.06 -8.45 7.88
CA GLY A 135 29.03 -9.33 8.41
C GLY A 135 28.18 -10.03 7.35
N MET A 136 28.09 -9.47 6.15
CA MET A 136 27.22 -9.99 5.11
C MET A 136 27.70 -11.33 4.55
N CYS A 137 26.79 -12.14 4.05
CA CYS A 137 27.12 -13.33 3.27
C CYS A 137 27.80 -12.90 1.96
N PRO A 138 29.03 -13.41 1.65
CA PRO A 138 29.77 -12.97 0.47
C PRO A 138 29.08 -13.38 -0.85
N ASP A 139 28.30 -14.47 -0.83
CA ASP A 139 27.68 -15.01 -2.05
C ASP A 139 26.42 -14.25 -2.49
N CYS A 140 25.58 -13.80 -1.55
CA CYS A 140 24.37 -13.04 -1.84
C CYS A 140 24.49 -11.58 -1.41
N GLU A 141 25.67 -11.13 -0.98
CA GLU A 141 25.93 -9.76 -0.54
C GLU A 141 24.89 -9.23 0.46
N GLY A 142 24.43 -10.09 1.37
CA GLY A 142 23.44 -9.72 2.39
C GLY A 142 21.98 -9.75 1.93
N LEU A 143 21.68 -10.15 0.69
CA LEU A 143 20.30 -10.23 0.20
C LEU A 143 19.53 -11.44 0.73
N GLY A 144 20.21 -12.52 1.14
CA GLY A 144 19.58 -13.75 1.61
C GLY A 144 18.98 -14.59 0.49
N SER A 145 18.73 -14.01 -0.67
CA SER A 145 18.16 -14.69 -1.83
C SER A 145 19.07 -14.54 -3.04
N ARG A 146 18.94 -15.47 -3.98
CA ARG A 146 19.56 -15.39 -5.31
C ARG A 146 18.54 -15.61 -6.38
N VAL A 147 18.68 -14.85 -7.45
CA VAL A 147 17.96 -15.11 -8.69
C VAL A 147 18.75 -16.18 -9.42
N LYS A 148 18.13 -17.30 -9.69
CA LYS A 148 18.69 -18.40 -10.46
C LYS A 148 17.90 -18.57 -11.74
N VAL A 149 18.59 -18.96 -12.81
CA VAL A 149 17.93 -19.39 -14.03
C VAL A 149 17.21 -20.71 -13.77
N ASP A 150 15.95 -20.76 -14.07
CA ASP A 150 15.14 -21.98 -14.04
C ASP A 150 15.30 -22.69 -15.38
N LEU A 151 16.07 -23.77 -15.40
CA LEU A 151 16.35 -24.48 -16.64
C LEU A 151 15.12 -25.10 -17.24
N ASP A 152 14.15 -25.54 -16.46
CA ASP A 152 12.91 -26.15 -16.97
C ASP A 152 12.00 -25.11 -17.64
N LYS A 153 12.11 -23.86 -17.20
CA LYS A 153 11.43 -22.73 -17.83
C LYS A 153 12.21 -22.16 -19.04
N LEU A 154 13.55 -22.16 -18.96
CA LEU A 154 14.41 -21.62 -20.03
C LEU A 154 14.52 -22.58 -21.19
N LEU A 155 14.55 -23.89 -20.97
CA LEU A 155 14.80 -24.90 -21.96
C LEU A 155 13.58 -25.78 -22.23
N ASP A 156 13.40 -26.16 -23.49
CA ASP A 156 12.51 -27.22 -23.91
C ASP A 156 13.37 -28.41 -24.34
N THR A 157 13.61 -29.33 -23.42
CA THR A 157 14.49 -30.47 -23.65
C THR A 157 13.95 -31.47 -24.67
N SER A 158 12.66 -31.37 -25.00
CA SER A 158 12.05 -32.19 -26.07
C SER A 158 12.37 -31.70 -27.48
N LYS A 159 13.00 -30.50 -27.60
CA LYS A 159 13.36 -29.84 -28.84
C LYS A 159 14.88 -29.82 -29.05
N SER A 160 15.27 -29.68 -30.32
CA SER A 160 16.63 -29.41 -30.78
C SER A 160 16.93 -27.90 -30.83
N LEU A 161 18.20 -27.52 -31.03
CA LEU A 161 18.57 -26.12 -31.26
C LEU A 161 17.86 -25.50 -32.46
N ASN A 162 17.71 -26.26 -33.53
CA ASN A 162 17.01 -25.83 -34.75
C ASN A 162 15.48 -25.71 -34.54
N GLU A 163 14.91 -26.44 -33.60
CA GLU A 163 13.48 -26.38 -33.24
C GLU A 163 13.20 -25.30 -32.18
N GLY A 164 14.23 -24.56 -31.74
CA GLY A 164 14.07 -23.47 -30.75
C GLY A 164 13.93 -23.97 -29.32
N ALA A 165 14.83 -24.83 -28.90
CA ALA A 165 14.88 -25.36 -27.53
C ALA A 165 15.10 -24.32 -26.41
N ILE A 166 15.60 -23.12 -26.72
CA ILE A 166 15.84 -22.04 -25.75
C ILE A 166 14.63 -21.07 -25.77
N ARG A 167 13.85 -21.03 -24.70
CA ARG A 167 12.59 -20.27 -24.57
C ARG A 167 12.78 -18.78 -24.23
N HIS A 168 13.86 -18.15 -24.66
CA HIS A 168 14.09 -16.73 -24.42
C HIS A 168 14.23 -15.96 -25.75
N PRO A 169 13.53 -14.80 -25.95
CA PRO A 169 13.49 -14.10 -27.25
C PRO A 169 14.84 -13.73 -27.85
N ALA A 170 15.85 -13.48 -27.00
CA ALA A 170 17.20 -13.14 -27.46
C ALA A 170 17.95 -14.34 -28.11
N PHE A 171 17.47 -15.56 -27.86
CA PHE A 171 18.07 -16.81 -28.37
C PHE A 171 17.17 -17.49 -29.41
N ASN A 172 16.28 -16.74 -30.05
CA ASN A 172 15.42 -17.29 -31.10
C ASN A 172 16.25 -17.86 -32.25
N VAL A 173 15.74 -18.90 -32.89
CA VAL A 173 16.35 -19.56 -34.06
C VAL A 173 16.71 -18.52 -35.13
N GLY A 174 17.93 -18.59 -35.66
CA GLY A 174 18.49 -17.64 -36.62
C GLY A 174 19.01 -16.33 -35.99
N GLY A 175 18.74 -16.07 -34.71
CA GLY A 175 19.23 -14.91 -34.00
C GLY A 175 20.74 -14.99 -33.68
N TRP A 176 21.32 -13.82 -33.31
CA TRP A 176 22.77 -13.74 -33.03
C TRP A 176 23.22 -14.69 -31.93
N PHE A 177 22.54 -14.72 -30.80
CA PHE A 177 22.94 -15.59 -29.69
C PHE A 177 22.68 -17.09 -29.98
N TRP A 178 21.65 -17.42 -30.74
CA TRP A 178 21.42 -18.79 -31.20
C TRP A 178 22.58 -19.27 -32.07
N LYS A 179 23.08 -18.45 -33.02
CA LYS A 179 24.19 -18.80 -33.92
C LYS A 179 25.47 -19.15 -33.15
N LEU A 180 25.71 -18.59 -31.99
CA LEU A 180 26.86 -18.91 -31.14
C LEU A 180 26.89 -20.39 -30.70
N TYR A 181 25.73 -20.98 -30.51
CA TYR A 181 25.58 -22.39 -30.14
C TYR A 181 25.47 -23.28 -31.41
N ALA A 182 24.59 -22.93 -32.32
CA ALA A 182 24.32 -23.73 -33.53
C ALA A 182 25.53 -23.83 -34.49
N HIS A 183 26.37 -22.76 -34.54
CA HIS A 183 27.56 -22.76 -35.41
C HIS A 183 28.88 -23.01 -34.62
N SER A 184 28.77 -23.44 -33.36
CA SER A 184 29.97 -23.76 -32.56
C SER A 184 30.73 -24.99 -33.02
N GLY A 185 30.06 -25.89 -33.73
CA GLY A 185 30.61 -27.21 -34.10
C GLY A 185 30.70 -28.20 -32.93
N LEU A 186 30.17 -27.82 -31.76
CA LEU A 186 30.21 -28.65 -30.56
C LEU A 186 28.99 -29.56 -30.40
N PHE A 187 27.90 -29.26 -31.14
CA PHE A 187 26.61 -29.94 -31.01
C PHE A 187 26.06 -30.30 -32.36
N ASP A 188 25.29 -31.41 -32.40
CA ASP A 188 24.35 -31.69 -33.47
C ASP A 188 23.09 -30.86 -33.26
N ASN A 189 22.82 -29.90 -34.14
CA ASN A 189 21.73 -28.93 -34.01
C ASN A 189 20.34 -29.53 -34.16
N ASP A 190 20.20 -30.73 -34.71
CA ASP A 190 18.95 -31.47 -34.85
C ASP A 190 18.75 -32.50 -33.74
N LYS A 191 19.78 -32.75 -32.91
CA LYS A 191 19.70 -33.60 -31.75
C LYS A 191 18.91 -32.91 -30.63
N LYS A 192 17.96 -33.60 -30.02
CA LYS A 192 17.15 -33.06 -28.93
C LYS A 192 18.02 -32.82 -27.67
N LEU A 193 17.77 -31.76 -26.90
CA LEU A 193 18.57 -31.46 -25.75
C LEU A 193 18.54 -32.58 -24.70
N ARG A 194 17.44 -33.30 -24.55
CA ARG A 194 17.34 -34.47 -23.64
C ARG A 194 18.27 -35.64 -24.02
N ASP A 195 18.70 -35.70 -25.27
CA ASP A 195 19.54 -36.76 -25.80
C ASP A 195 21.03 -36.37 -25.80
N TYR A 196 21.39 -35.18 -25.30
CA TYR A 196 22.78 -34.74 -25.17
C TYR A 196 23.53 -35.64 -24.18
N SER A 197 24.76 -35.97 -24.50
CA SER A 197 25.67 -36.59 -23.55
C SER A 197 26.02 -35.66 -22.40
N GLU A 198 26.50 -36.17 -21.29
CA GLU A 198 26.92 -35.34 -20.15
C GLU A 198 27.97 -34.30 -20.57
N SER A 199 28.90 -34.62 -21.45
CA SER A 199 29.92 -33.70 -21.95
C SER A 199 29.32 -32.60 -22.83
N GLU A 200 28.35 -32.94 -23.70
CA GLU A 200 27.62 -31.95 -24.52
C GLU A 200 26.78 -31.03 -23.62
N TRP A 201 26.11 -31.59 -22.62
CA TRP A 201 25.29 -30.84 -21.69
C TRP A 201 26.11 -29.86 -20.84
N GLN A 202 27.27 -30.31 -20.30
CA GLN A 202 28.20 -29.44 -19.57
C GLN A 202 28.76 -28.33 -20.48
N ALA A 203 29.17 -28.67 -21.69
CA ALA A 203 29.64 -27.68 -22.66
C ALA A 203 28.55 -26.67 -23.02
N PHE A 204 27.31 -27.13 -23.20
CA PHE A 204 26.16 -26.26 -23.53
C PHE A 204 25.81 -25.29 -22.39
N LEU A 205 25.78 -25.74 -21.17
CA LEU A 205 25.39 -24.93 -20.02
C LEU A 205 26.51 -24.05 -19.48
N HIS A 206 27.71 -24.61 -19.32
CA HIS A 206 28.83 -23.96 -18.62
C HIS A 206 29.98 -23.53 -19.53
N GLY A 207 29.97 -23.98 -20.78
CA GLY A 207 30.99 -23.63 -21.76
C GLY A 207 32.07 -24.70 -21.94
N ALA A 208 32.88 -24.51 -22.97
CA ALA A 208 34.04 -25.33 -23.28
C ALA A 208 35.28 -24.42 -23.50
N GLN A 209 36.50 -24.97 -23.28
CA GLN A 209 37.70 -24.23 -23.56
C GLN A 209 37.88 -24.09 -25.08
N GLY A 210 38.08 -22.85 -25.57
CA GLY A 210 38.33 -22.55 -26.95
C GLY A 210 37.65 -21.28 -27.49
N SER A 211 38.01 -20.90 -28.70
CA SER A 211 37.34 -19.87 -29.48
C SER A 211 36.62 -20.52 -30.66
N ILE A 212 35.40 -20.07 -30.93
CA ILE A 212 34.60 -20.49 -32.09
C ILE A 212 34.73 -19.44 -33.20
N ALA A 213 34.91 -19.93 -34.45
CA ALA A 213 34.88 -19.06 -35.60
C ALA A 213 33.46 -18.98 -36.15
N LEU A 214 32.89 -17.80 -36.14
CA LEU A 214 31.52 -17.55 -36.65
C LEU A 214 31.63 -16.83 -38.00
N ASP A 215 30.86 -17.29 -38.97
CA ASP A 215 30.69 -16.59 -40.22
C ASP A 215 29.66 -15.47 -40.08
N TRP A 216 30.09 -14.21 -40.27
CA TRP A 216 29.22 -13.05 -40.15
C TRP A 216 29.42 -12.11 -41.36
N GLN A 217 28.37 -11.85 -42.09
CA GLN A 217 28.36 -10.91 -43.25
C GLN A 217 29.52 -11.07 -44.23
N GLY A 218 29.95 -12.31 -44.51
CA GLY A 218 31.04 -12.60 -45.39
C GLY A 218 32.47 -12.51 -44.79
N GLY A 219 32.58 -12.32 -43.47
CA GLY A 219 33.82 -12.39 -42.71
C GLY A 219 33.76 -13.40 -41.57
N ARG A 220 34.96 -13.88 -41.15
CA ARG A 220 35.08 -14.77 -39.97
C ARG A 220 35.39 -13.94 -38.71
N ILE A 221 34.57 -14.10 -37.69
CA ILE A 221 34.77 -13.49 -36.37
C ILE A 221 35.09 -14.61 -35.36
N ASN A 222 36.25 -14.51 -34.71
CA ASN A 222 36.59 -15.41 -33.60
C ASN A 222 35.91 -14.92 -32.31
N SER A 223 35.03 -15.70 -31.74
CA SER A 223 34.38 -15.42 -30.44
C SER A 223 34.77 -16.48 -29.41
N LYS A 224 34.98 -16.06 -28.17
CA LYS A 224 35.12 -17.01 -27.07
C LYS A 224 33.79 -17.76 -26.86
N TYR A 225 33.88 -19.09 -26.81
CA TYR A 225 32.71 -19.89 -26.51
C TYR A 225 32.36 -19.73 -25.03
N GLU A 226 31.12 -19.39 -24.74
CA GLU A 226 30.59 -19.17 -23.40
C GLU A 226 29.29 -20.01 -23.25
N GLY A 227 29.19 -20.79 -22.18
CA GLY A 227 28.01 -21.58 -21.93
C GLY A 227 26.72 -20.75 -21.75
N LEU A 228 25.57 -21.36 -21.94
CA LEU A 228 24.28 -20.68 -21.91
C LEU A 228 24.03 -19.98 -20.55
N LEU A 229 24.27 -20.66 -19.45
CA LEU A 229 24.10 -20.09 -18.11
C LEU A 229 25.07 -18.94 -17.82
N GLU A 230 26.34 -19.11 -18.21
CA GLU A 230 27.34 -18.06 -18.01
C GLU A 230 26.99 -16.80 -18.80
N LYS A 231 26.59 -17.00 -20.05
CA LYS A 231 26.14 -15.91 -20.93
C LYS A 231 24.86 -15.27 -20.42
N PHE A 232 23.88 -16.05 -19.98
CA PHE A 232 22.63 -15.54 -19.43
C PHE A 232 22.86 -14.75 -18.15
N ASN A 233 23.70 -15.25 -17.23
CA ASN A 233 24.12 -14.55 -16.01
C ASN A 233 24.76 -13.20 -16.36
N ARG A 234 25.70 -13.16 -17.31
CA ARG A 234 26.38 -11.94 -17.70
C ARG A 234 25.48 -10.92 -18.38
N LEU A 235 24.57 -11.36 -19.25
CA LEU A 235 23.71 -10.47 -20.04
C LEU A 235 22.52 -9.93 -19.26
N TYR A 236 22.01 -10.69 -18.29
CA TYR A 236 20.72 -10.40 -17.65
C TYR A 236 20.79 -10.35 -16.12
N LEU A 237 21.44 -11.28 -15.44
CA LEU A 237 21.40 -11.33 -13.97
C LEU A 237 22.36 -10.38 -13.27
N ARG A 238 23.43 -9.95 -13.95
CA ARG A 238 24.40 -8.97 -13.42
C ARG A 238 24.05 -7.52 -13.76
N LYS A 239 23.01 -7.30 -14.57
CA LYS A 239 22.55 -5.95 -14.92
C LYS A 239 21.48 -5.48 -13.96
N GLU A 240 21.51 -4.19 -13.65
CA GLU A 240 20.42 -3.55 -12.92
C GLU A 240 19.12 -3.59 -13.76
N PRO A 241 17.94 -3.76 -13.13
CA PRO A 241 16.66 -3.82 -13.84
C PRO A 241 16.41 -2.62 -14.76
N ASP A 242 16.93 -1.44 -14.40
CA ASP A 242 16.72 -0.20 -15.15
C ASP A 242 17.61 -0.09 -16.40
N GLU A 243 18.66 -0.91 -16.49
CA GLU A 243 19.50 -1.03 -17.69
C GLU A 243 18.90 -1.94 -18.77
N MET A 244 17.79 -2.61 -18.47
CA MET A 244 17.13 -3.54 -19.37
C MET A 244 15.87 -2.95 -19.99
N SER A 245 15.65 -3.25 -21.29
CA SER A 245 14.37 -2.91 -21.93
C SER A 245 13.20 -3.64 -21.24
N ALA A 246 12.01 -3.03 -21.22
CA ALA A 246 10.81 -3.61 -20.61
C ALA A 246 10.51 -5.03 -21.18
N LYS A 247 10.75 -5.26 -22.48
CA LYS A 247 10.59 -6.56 -23.13
C LYS A 247 11.53 -7.62 -22.55
N ASN A 248 12.80 -7.27 -22.33
CA ASN A 248 13.80 -8.19 -21.77
C ASN A 248 13.53 -8.48 -20.30
N ARG A 249 13.03 -7.49 -19.53
CA ARG A 249 12.66 -7.67 -18.13
C ARG A 249 11.53 -8.70 -17.99
N VAL A 250 10.45 -8.56 -18.77
CA VAL A 250 9.33 -9.52 -18.76
C VAL A 250 9.79 -10.90 -19.22
N ALA A 251 10.69 -10.99 -20.20
CA ALA A 251 11.21 -12.26 -20.67
C ALA A 251 12.11 -12.93 -19.61
N LEU A 252 12.91 -12.14 -18.88
CA LEU A 252 13.73 -12.63 -17.78
C LEU A 252 12.87 -13.19 -16.63
N GLU A 253 11.84 -12.47 -16.22
CA GLU A 253 10.95 -12.90 -15.13
C GLU A 253 10.29 -14.27 -15.37
N ARG A 254 10.09 -14.64 -16.64
CA ARG A 254 9.52 -15.92 -17.01
C ARG A 254 10.46 -17.11 -16.84
N VAL A 255 11.77 -16.88 -16.89
CA VAL A 255 12.80 -17.93 -16.92
C VAL A 255 13.70 -17.94 -15.70
N VAL A 256 13.41 -17.12 -14.70
CA VAL A 256 14.14 -17.10 -13.44
C VAL A 256 13.25 -17.52 -12.29
N THR A 257 13.87 -18.06 -11.26
CA THR A 257 13.28 -18.28 -9.94
C THR A 257 14.11 -17.58 -8.88
N ARG A 258 13.43 -17.04 -7.87
CA ARG A 258 14.09 -16.51 -6.69
C ARG A 258 14.04 -17.57 -5.60
N GLY A 259 15.21 -17.90 -5.05
CA GLY A 259 15.31 -18.87 -3.99
C GLY A 259 16.28 -18.41 -2.90
N PRO A 260 16.28 -19.05 -1.71
CA PRO A 260 17.24 -18.74 -0.67
C PRO A 260 18.66 -18.99 -1.16
N CYS A 261 19.60 -18.15 -0.71
CA CYS A 261 21.02 -18.32 -1.01
C CYS A 261 21.52 -19.67 -0.42
N ASP A 262 22.23 -20.45 -1.24
CA ASP A 262 22.69 -21.80 -0.84
C ASP A 262 23.68 -21.76 0.33
N THR A 263 24.49 -20.70 0.45
CA THR A 263 25.50 -20.54 1.47
C THR A 263 24.93 -20.12 2.82
N CYS A 264 24.10 -19.07 2.86
CA CYS A 264 23.54 -18.58 4.12
C CYS A 264 22.11 -19.09 4.38
N LYS A 265 21.55 -19.90 3.50
CA LYS A 265 20.18 -20.47 3.62
C LYS A 265 19.09 -19.42 3.93
N GLY A 266 19.23 -18.22 3.34
CA GLY A 266 18.32 -17.12 3.57
C GLY A 266 18.70 -16.19 4.74
N GLN A 267 19.67 -16.54 5.56
CA GLN A 267 20.02 -15.80 6.79
C GLN A 267 20.85 -14.52 6.55
N ARG A 268 21.23 -14.20 5.31
CA ARG A 268 21.88 -12.95 4.88
C ARG A 268 23.30 -12.71 5.40
N LEU A 269 23.73 -13.42 6.44
CA LEU A 269 25.00 -13.21 7.14
C LEU A 269 26.06 -14.21 6.74
N SER A 270 27.33 -13.87 6.97
CA SER A 270 28.48 -14.73 6.80
C SER A 270 28.42 -15.92 7.78
N GLN A 271 29.04 -17.05 7.42
CA GLN A 271 29.11 -18.23 8.29
C GLN A 271 29.78 -17.92 9.63
N ARG A 272 30.75 -16.98 9.64
CA ARG A 272 31.39 -16.50 10.86
C ARG A 272 30.40 -15.81 11.80
N ALA A 273 29.50 -14.95 11.25
CA ALA A 273 28.47 -14.28 12.03
C ALA A 273 27.41 -15.27 12.54
N LEU A 274 27.03 -16.23 11.69
CA LEU A 274 26.07 -17.27 12.04
C LEU A 274 26.59 -18.27 13.07
N GLY A 275 27.92 -18.42 13.16
CA GLY A 275 28.56 -19.26 14.17
C GLY A 275 28.65 -18.63 15.57
N CYS A 276 28.32 -17.34 15.72
CA CYS A 276 28.30 -16.66 17.01
C CYS A 276 26.91 -16.79 17.64
N LEU A 277 26.85 -17.33 18.86
CA LEU A 277 25.60 -17.74 19.49
C LEU A 277 25.39 -17.03 20.85
N ILE A 278 24.13 -16.77 21.18
CA ILE A 278 23.62 -16.42 22.51
C ILE A 278 22.58 -17.51 22.85
N ASP A 279 22.73 -18.19 23.95
CA ASP A 279 21.85 -19.31 24.38
C ASP A 279 21.53 -20.30 23.24
N GLY A 280 22.58 -20.67 22.48
CA GLY A 280 22.48 -21.62 21.38
C GLY A 280 21.85 -21.13 20.09
N ARG A 281 21.48 -19.85 19.99
CA ARG A 281 20.85 -19.23 18.80
C ARG A 281 21.76 -18.18 18.19
N ASN A 282 21.83 -18.14 16.86
CA ASN A 282 22.49 -17.06 16.15
C ASN A 282 21.57 -15.84 15.96
N ILE A 283 22.14 -14.71 15.57
CA ILE A 283 21.39 -13.44 15.41
C ILE A 283 20.27 -13.53 14.35
N ALA A 284 20.45 -14.29 13.27
CA ALA A 284 19.46 -14.42 12.23
C ALA A 284 18.27 -15.28 12.70
N GLU A 285 18.53 -16.30 13.50
CA GLU A 285 17.50 -17.11 14.14
C GLU A 285 16.67 -16.30 15.12
N LEU A 286 17.30 -15.47 15.98
CA LEU A 286 16.57 -14.56 16.86
C LEU A 286 15.76 -13.52 16.06
N ALA A 287 16.34 -12.93 15.02
CA ALA A 287 15.66 -11.94 14.19
C ALA A 287 14.51 -12.54 13.35
N SER A 288 14.45 -13.85 13.17
CA SER A 288 13.36 -14.55 12.48
C SER A 288 12.18 -14.92 13.39
N LEU A 289 12.36 -14.83 14.71
CA LEU A 289 11.27 -15.02 15.66
C LEU A 289 10.21 -13.90 15.48
N GLU A 290 8.97 -14.22 15.81
CA GLU A 290 7.97 -13.18 16.02
C GLU A 290 8.40 -12.25 17.16
N VAL A 291 8.01 -10.97 17.09
CA VAL A 291 8.43 -9.95 18.07
C VAL A 291 8.11 -10.38 19.50
N ALA A 292 6.99 -11.04 19.73
CA ALA A 292 6.60 -11.56 21.04
C ALA A 292 7.61 -12.59 21.57
N ASP A 293 7.96 -13.57 20.76
CA ASP A 293 8.91 -14.63 21.12
C ASP A 293 10.34 -14.08 21.27
N LEU A 294 10.72 -13.13 20.39
CA LEU A 294 11.99 -12.45 20.48
C LEU A 294 12.13 -11.70 21.80
N MET A 295 11.08 -10.99 22.24
CA MET A 295 11.08 -10.28 23.52
C MET A 295 11.32 -11.24 24.69
N GLU A 296 10.65 -12.38 24.70
CA GLU A 296 10.85 -13.40 25.76
C GLU A 296 12.25 -14.03 25.69
N ALA A 297 12.82 -14.19 24.50
CA ALA A 297 14.19 -14.67 24.35
C ALA A 297 15.21 -13.64 24.89
N VAL A 298 15.00 -12.35 24.60
CA VAL A 298 15.89 -11.26 25.08
C VAL A 298 15.82 -11.11 26.60
N LYS A 299 14.65 -11.22 27.22
CA LYS A 299 14.48 -11.18 28.69
C LYS A 299 15.26 -12.26 29.41
N LYS A 300 15.51 -13.41 28.78
CA LYS A 300 16.28 -14.52 29.36
C LYS A 300 17.80 -14.33 29.33
N VAL A 301 18.30 -13.33 28.59
CA VAL A 301 19.75 -13.06 28.53
C VAL A 301 20.22 -12.49 29.85
N ASP A 302 20.77 -13.35 30.71
CA ASP A 302 21.31 -12.97 32.01
C ASP A 302 22.79 -12.58 31.89
N ALA A 303 23.04 -11.31 31.65
CA ALA A 303 24.39 -10.77 31.57
C ALA A 303 24.42 -9.31 32.11
N PRO A 304 24.93 -9.07 33.32
CA PRO A 304 24.94 -7.74 33.95
C PRO A 304 25.55 -6.63 33.10
N ALA A 305 26.57 -6.98 32.28
CA ALA A 305 27.25 -6.03 31.40
C ALA A 305 26.37 -5.45 30.27
N VAL A 306 25.22 -6.04 30.01
CA VAL A 306 24.29 -5.62 28.94
C VAL A 306 22.87 -5.34 29.43
N SER A 307 22.64 -5.28 30.74
CA SER A 307 21.31 -5.09 31.34
C SER A 307 20.57 -3.86 30.82
N THR A 308 21.25 -2.72 30.69
CA THR A 308 20.67 -1.50 30.10
C THR A 308 20.33 -1.67 28.63
N LEU A 309 21.16 -2.42 27.89
CA LEU A 309 20.93 -2.69 26.46
C LEU A 309 19.73 -3.62 26.27
N THR A 310 19.62 -4.68 27.07
CA THR A 310 18.48 -5.62 27.01
C THR A 310 17.19 -4.92 27.45
N ALA A 311 17.22 -4.05 28.47
CA ALA A 311 16.06 -3.24 28.86
C ALA A 311 15.57 -2.34 27.70
N GLY A 312 16.47 -1.58 27.06
CA GLY A 312 16.10 -0.75 25.91
C GLY A 312 15.66 -1.55 24.70
N LEU A 313 16.15 -2.78 24.51
CA LEU A 313 15.68 -3.67 23.46
C LEU A 313 14.26 -4.19 23.74
N VAL A 314 13.99 -4.59 24.99
CA VAL A 314 12.65 -5.01 25.46
C VAL A 314 11.64 -3.89 25.31
N GLU A 315 11.98 -2.67 25.68
CA GLU A 315 11.12 -1.48 25.53
C GLU A 315 10.70 -1.27 24.05
N ARG A 316 11.65 -1.30 23.13
CA ARG A 316 11.34 -1.15 21.67
C ARG A 316 10.49 -2.30 21.14
N LEU A 317 10.73 -3.54 21.58
CA LEU A 317 9.90 -4.69 21.22
C LEU A 317 8.48 -4.54 21.81
N GLN A 318 8.36 -3.99 23.03
CA GLN A 318 7.06 -3.73 23.65
C GLN A 318 6.23 -2.72 22.81
N HIS A 319 6.85 -1.66 22.26
CA HIS A 319 6.14 -0.73 21.38
C HIS A 319 5.61 -1.42 20.11
N LEU A 320 6.37 -2.37 19.53
CA LEU A 320 5.87 -3.17 18.41
C LEU A 320 4.65 -4.02 18.80
N LEU A 321 4.69 -4.64 20.00
CA LEU A 321 3.56 -5.43 20.53
C LEU A 321 2.33 -4.55 20.76
N THR A 322 2.52 -3.39 21.38
CA THR A 322 1.42 -2.45 21.67
C THR A 322 0.74 -1.96 20.41
N LEU A 323 1.48 -1.78 19.31
CA LEU A 323 0.94 -1.43 17.98
C LEU A 323 0.36 -2.62 17.20
N GLY A 324 0.18 -3.79 17.84
CA GLY A 324 -0.40 -4.97 17.19
C GLY A 324 0.50 -5.60 16.12
N LEU A 325 1.84 -5.37 16.19
CA LEU A 325 2.82 -5.89 15.24
C LEU A 325 3.60 -7.10 15.81
N GLY A 326 3.09 -7.75 16.85
CA GLY A 326 3.73 -8.87 17.54
C GLY A 326 4.02 -10.09 16.67
N TYR A 327 3.22 -10.27 15.63
CA TYR A 327 3.36 -11.37 14.66
C TYR A 327 4.46 -11.14 13.60
N LEU A 328 5.01 -9.92 13.51
CA LEU A 328 6.10 -9.63 12.58
C LEU A 328 7.43 -10.16 13.11
N SER A 329 8.32 -10.54 12.18
CA SER A 329 9.72 -10.79 12.49
C SER A 329 10.59 -9.60 12.10
N LEU A 330 11.75 -9.42 12.75
CA LEU A 330 12.69 -8.35 12.41
C LEU A 330 13.27 -8.50 10.99
N ASN A 331 13.28 -9.70 10.45
CA ASN A 331 13.80 -10.01 9.11
C ASN A 331 12.80 -9.71 7.99
N ARG A 332 11.53 -9.43 8.31
CA ARG A 332 10.51 -9.15 7.29
C ARG A 332 10.87 -7.91 6.48
N GLU A 333 10.88 -8.03 5.17
CA GLU A 333 11.21 -6.94 4.26
C GLU A 333 10.11 -5.86 4.27
N THR A 334 10.54 -4.59 4.31
CA THR A 334 9.60 -3.46 4.35
C THR A 334 8.72 -3.35 3.10
N SER A 335 9.21 -3.83 1.96
CA SER A 335 8.45 -3.90 0.70
C SER A 335 7.23 -4.83 0.75
N THR A 336 7.21 -5.78 1.69
CA THR A 336 6.11 -6.75 1.87
C THR A 336 5.05 -6.30 2.86
N LEU A 337 5.24 -5.13 3.47
CA LEU A 337 4.32 -4.59 4.47
C LEU A 337 3.10 -3.94 3.82
N SER A 338 1.95 -4.08 4.46
CA SER A 338 0.76 -3.29 4.12
C SER A 338 0.96 -1.80 4.45
N GLY A 339 0.08 -0.93 3.96
CA GLY A 339 0.11 0.50 4.28
C GLY A 339 0.03 0.75 5.78
N GLY A 340 -0.91 0.12 6.46
CA GLY A 340 -1.09 0.24 7.91
C GLY A 340 0.09 -0.33 8.71
N GLU A 341 0.66 -1.50 8.33
CA GLU A 341 1.89 -2.02 8.96
C GLU A 341 3.05 -1.05 8.80
N SER A 342 3.24 -0.48 7.61
CA SER A 342 4.27 0.51 7.32
C SER A 342 4.13 1.76 8.20
N GLN A 343 2.92 2.26 8.34
CA GLN A 343 2.61 3.42 9.18
C GLN A 343 2.92 3.14 10.66
N ARG A 344 2.47 2.00 11.19
CA ARG A 344 2.75 1.61 12.58
C ARG A 344 4.24 1.42 12.86
N ILE A 345 5.00 0.88 11.91
CA ILE A 345 6.47 0.78 12.03
C ILE A 345 7.13 2.17 12.06
N LYS A 346 6.65 3.13 11.27
CA LYS A 346 7.11 4.53 11.37
C LYS A 346 6.84 5.09 12.78
N MET A 347 5.67 4.79 13.37
CA MET A 347 5.35 5.23 14.74
C MET A 347 6.34 4.71 15.76
N VAL A 348 6.71 3.42 15.73
CA VAL A 348 7.68 2.82 16.67
C VAL A 348 8.97 3.62 16.74
N ARG A 349 9.47 4.07 15.58
CA ARG A 349 10.69 4.87 15.51
C ARG A 349 10.58 6.18 16.28
N HIS A 350 9.41 6.83 16.22
CA HIS A 350 9.19 8.13 16.84
C HIS A 350 8.80 8.04 18.32
N LEU A 351 8.13 6.96 18.73
CA LEU A 351 7.84 6.69 20.15
C LEU A 351 9.10 6.58 21.01
N ASN A 352 10.18 6.10 20.42
CA ASN A 352 11.49 6.01 21.07
C ASN A 352 12.32 7.30 21.01
N SER A 353 11.79 8.37 20.41
CA SER A 353 12.48 9.67 20.34
C SER A 353 12.42 10.39 21.68
N SER A 354 13.53 10.99 22.07
CA SER A 354 13.62 11.89 23.22
C SER A 354 13.33 13.35 22.87
N LEU A 355 12.94 13.63 21.62
CA LEU A 355 12.58 14.98 21.19
C LEU A 355 11.24 15.38 21.78
N VAL A 356 11.16 16.63 22.23
CA VAL A 356 9.97 17.27 22.78
C VAL A 356 9.61 18.52 21.97
N ASP A 357 8.39 19.04 22.15
CA ASP A 357 7.84 20.18 21.39
C ASP A 357 7.82 19.95 19.88
N MET A 358 7.63 18.68 19.46
CA MET A 358 7.41 18.30 18.07
C MET A 358 5.91 18.29 17.77
N VAL A 359 5.56 18.44 16.47
CA VAL A 359 4.21 18.20 15.97
C VAL A 359 4.20 16.86 15.26
N TYR A 360 3.53 15.87 15.80
CA TYR A 360 3.30 14.58 15.14
C TYR A 360 1.97 14.59 14.41
N ILE A 361 1.99 14.30 13.12
CA ILE A 361 0.82 14.32 12.24
C ILE A 361 0.55 12.91 11.74
N PHE A 362 -0.61 12.36 12.11
CA PHE A 362 -1.04 11.02 11.74
C PHE A 362 -2.17 11.07 10.72
N ASP A 363 -2.04 10.29 9.66
CA ASP A 363 -3.04 10.15 8.60
C ASP A 363 -3.77 8.82 8.75
N GLU A 364 -4.99 8.85 9.29
CA GLU A 364 -5.86 7.69 9.50
C GLU A 364 -5.13 6.49 10.12
N PRO A 365 -4.56 6.61 11.33
CA PRO A 365 -3.71 5.58 11.91
C PRO A 365 -4.46 4.30 12.33
N THR A 366 -5.79 4.29 12.31
CA THR A 366 -6.62 3.12 12.65
C THR A 366 -6.83 2.14 11.50
N ILE A 367 -6.37 2.46 10.29
CA ILE A 367 -6.56 1.62 9.10
C ILE A 367 -6.05 0.21 9.32
N GLY A 368 -6.93 -0.78 9.03
CA GLY A 368 -6.63 -2.20 9.15
C GLY A 368 -6.43 -2.67 10.59
N LEU A 369 -6.83 -1.88 11.58
CA LEU A 369 -6.81 -2.24 12.99
C LEU A 369 -8.13 -2.86 13.45
N HIS A 370 -8.00 -3.94 14.22
CA HIS A 370 -9.10 -4.44 15.02
C HIS A 370 -9.42 -3.47 16.17
N PRO A 371 -10.69 -3.33 16.63
CA PRO A 371 -11.05 -2.43 17.73
C PRO A 371 -10.16 -2.53 18.98
N GLY A 372 -9.72 -3.73 19.34
CA GLY A 372 -8.76 -3.91 20.44
C GLY A 372 -7.40 -3.29 20.23
N ASP A 373 -6.96 -3.15 18.96
CA ASP A 373 -5.70 -2.50 18.61
C ASP A 373 -5.87 -0.97 18.57
N VAL A 374 -7.06 -0.47 18.18
CA VAL A 374 -7.39 0.97 18.18
C VAL A 374 -7.26 1.54 19.59
N ARG A 375 -7.78 0.82 20.61
CA ARG A 375 -7.66 1.25 22.00
C ARG A 375 -6.19 1.40 22.45
N ARG A 376 -5.34 0.44 22.11
CA ARG A 376 -3.90 0.52 22.41
C ARG A 376 -3.20 1.66 21.68
N LEU A 377 -3.63 1.93 20.44
CA LEU A 377 -3.14 3.08 19.68
C LEU A 377 -3.51 4.39 20.36
N SER A 378 -4.75 4.54 20.86
CA SER A 378 -5.21 5.72 21.58
C SER A 378 -4.32 6.03 22.80
N GLU A 379 -3.98 4.99 23.58
CA GLU A 379 -3.07 5.10 24.73
C GLU A 379 -1.70 5.63 24.33
N LEU A 380 -1.14 5.15 23.20
CA LEU A 380 0.15 5.61 22.68
C LEU A 380 0.13 7.05 22.15
N LEU A 381 -0.96 7.48 21.51
CA LEU A 381 -1.11 8.86 21.06
C LEU A 381 -1.17 9.82 22.26
N THR A 382 -1.85 9.44 23.33
CA THR A 382 -1.89 10.19 24.60
C THR A 382 -0.50 10.26 25.23
N GLU A 383 0.21 9.13 25.35
CA GLU A 383 1.58 9.09 25.87
C GLU A 383 2.52 10.02 25.10
N LEU A 384 2.38 10.09 23.77
CA LEU A 384 3.19 10.96 22.92
C LEU A 384 2.92 12.44 23.19
N ALA A 385 1.66 12.81 23.47
CA ALA A 385 1.29 14.16 23.89
C ALA A 385 1.80 14.47 25.30
N ASP A 386 1.68 13.54 26.24
CA ASP A 386 2.14 13.68 27.63
C ASP A 386 3.66 13.86 27.73
N LYS A 387 4.43 13.36 26.75
CA LYS A 387 5.87 13.63 26.60
C LYS A 387 6.18 15.08 26.20
N GLY A 388 5.18 15.94 26.07
CA GLY A 388 5.33 17.35 25.69
C GLY A 388 5.35 17.60 24.18
N ASN A 389 4.67 16.77 23.40
CA ASN A 389 4.51 16.93 21.97
C ASN A 389 3.08 17.33 21.62
N THR A 390 2.88 17.91 20.44
CA THR A 390 1.55 18.16 19.87
C THR A 390 1.21 17.04 18.90
N VAL A 391 0.04 16.44 19.05
CA VAL A 391 -0.39 15.31 18.24
C VAL A 391 -1.60 15.72 17.40
N LEU A 392 -1.47 15.71 16.09
CA LEU A 392 -2.55 15.98 15.13
C LEU A 392 -2.93 14.67 14.45
N VAL A 393 -4.20 14.33 14.48
CA VAL A 393 -4.71 13.08 13.90
C VAL A 393 -5.82 13.41 12.92
N VAL A 394 -5.66 13.04 11.66
CA VAL A 394 -6.76 13.04 10.68
C VAL A 394 -7.46 11.70 10.82
N GLU A 395 -8.70 11.67 11.29
CA GLU A 395 -9.37 10.43 11.63
C GLU A 395 -10.91 10.52 11.54
N HIS A 396 -11.51 9.33 11.41
CA HIS A 396 -12.95 9.11 11.35
C HIS A 396 -13.43 8.06 12.36
N ASP A 397 -12.51 7.36 13.00
CA ASP A 397 -12.81 6.35 13.98
C ASP A 397 -13.38 6.98 15.27
N ARG A 398 -14.47 6.37 15.79
CA ARG A 398 -15.17 6.88 16.97
C ARG A 398 -14.27 6.88 18.20
N ASP A 399 -13.53 5.80 18.44
CA ASP A 399 -12.72 5.64 19.63
C ASP A 399 -11.57 6.68 19.67
N ILE A 400 -11.00 7.02 18.50
CA ILE A 400 -9.98 8.06 18.38
C ILE A 400 -10.58 9.46 18.57
N ILE A 401 -11.78 9.71 18.05
CA ILE A 401 -12.47 10.99 18.27
C ILE A 401 -12.80 11.16 19.76
N GLU A 402 -13.27 10.10 20.43
CA GLU A 402 -13.65 10.12 21.84
C GLU A 402 -12.48 10.39 22.78
N MET A 403 -11.25 10.00 22.42
CA MET A 403 -10.06 10.24 23.25
C MET A 403 -9.42 11.62 23.04
N ALA A 404 -9.88 12.40 22.05
CA ALA A 404 -9.27 13.68 21.71
C ALA A 404 -9.46 14.73 22.79
N ASP A 405 -8.41 15.52 23.08
CA ASP A 405 -8.51 16.73 23.89
C ASP A 405 -9.23 17.87 23.16
N HIS A 406 -9.05 17.91 21.84
CA HIS A 406 -9.61 18.93 20.95
C HIS A 406 -10.03 18.32 19.62
N VAL A 407 -11.15 18.75 19.07
CA VAL A 407 -11.68 18.26 17.79
C VAL A 407 -11.97 19.43 16.88
N ILE A 408 -11.55 19.28 15.62
CA ILE A 408 -11.84 20.21 14.53
C ILE A 408 -12.58 19.41 13.45
N ASP A 409 -13.86 19.72 13.27
CA ASP A 409 -14.75 19.06 12.28
C ASP A 409 -14.88 19.93 11.04
N LEU A 410 -14.47 19.42 9.88
CA LEU A 410 -14.52 20.10 8.61
C LEU A 410 -15.72 19.61 7.77
N GLY A 411 -16.41 20.55 7.15
CA GLY A 411 -17.60 20.26 6.38
C GLY A 411 -18.12 21.46 5.62
N PRO A 412 -19.46 21.58 5.45
CA PRO A 412 -20.47 20.56 5.80
C PRO A 412 -20.52 19.38 4.82
N GLY A 413 -19.91 19.51 3.62
CA GLY A 413 -19.90 18.51 2.55
C GLY A 413 -18.52 18.27 1.97
N ALA A 414 -18.47 17.70 0.75
CA ALA A 414 -17.23 17.39 0.03
C ALA A 414 -16.94 18.42 -1.09
N GLY A 415 -15.68 18.55 -1.47
CA GLY A 415 -15.23 19.42 -2.57
C GLY A 415 -15.64 20.87 -2.35
N ARG A 416 -16.31 21.50 -3.33
CA ARG A 416 -16.79 22.90 -3.24
C ARG A 416 -17.82 23.15 -2.13
N HIS A 417 -18.48 22.10 -1.64
CA HIS A 417 -19.44 22.18 -0.53
C HIS A 417 -18.79 21.90 0.83
N GLY A 418 -17.49 21.64 0.85
CA GLY A 418 -16.66 21.54 2.04
C GLY A 418 -15.82 22.79 2.27
N GLY A 419 -14.72 22.61 2.99
CA GLY A 419 -13.69 23.62 3.18
C GLY A 419 -14.02 24.65 4.28
N GLU A 420 -14.95 24.35 5.17
CA GLU A 420 -15.34 25.17 6.31
C GLU A 420 -15.16 24.41 7.63
N ILE A 421 -14.86 25.10 8.73
CA ILE A 421 -14.93 24.50 10.06
C ILE A 421 -16.38 24.57 10.50
N VAL A 422 -16.97 23.41 10.74
CA VAL A 422 -18.37 23.27 11.20
C VAL A 422 -18.47 23.06 12.72
N TYR A 423 -17.37 22.63 13.33
CA TYR A 423 -17.22 22.54 14.77
C TYR A 423 -15.75 22.62 15.19
N GLU A 424 -15.48 23.31 16.30
CA GLU A 424 -14.19 23.37 16.98
C GLU A 424 -14.43 23.35 18.51
N GLY A 425 -13.78 22.45 19.24
CA GLY A 425 -13.92 22.33 20.67
C GLY A 425 -13.67 20.94 21.22
N ASP A 426 -14.29 20.61 22.35
CA ASP A 426 -14.19 19.31 22.99
C ASP A 426 -15.17 18.28 22.39
N VAL A 427 -14.96 17.00 22.66
CA VAL A 427 -15.80 15.90 22.17
C VAL A 427 -17.25 16.00 22.68
N ARG A 428 -17.44 16.50 23.92
CA ARG A 428 -18.80 16.65 24.49
C ARG A 428 -19.62 17.70 23.74
N GLY A 429 -18.99 18.75 23.26
CA GLY A 429 -19.62 19.74 22.40
C GLY A 429 -19.92 19.17 21.02
N LEU A 430 -18.97 18.43 20.41
CA LEU A 430 -19.17 17.77 19.12
C LEU A 430 -20.39 16.85 19.15
N THR A 431 -20.53 16.03 20.18
CA THR A 431 -21.69 15.12 20.29
C THR A 431 -23.04 15.83 20.39
N LYS A 432 -23.07 17.13 20.72
CA LYS A 432 -24.28 17.95 20.74
C LYS A 432 -24.46 18.76 19.45
N ALA A 433 -23.40 18.93 18.68
CA ALA A 433 -23.42 19.72 17.46
C ALA A 433 -24.28 19.07 16.37
N ASP A 434 -24.94 19.88 15.55
CA ASP A 434 -25.69 19.43 14.40
C ASP A 434 -24.79 19.35 13.14
N THR A 435 -23.70 18.60 13.26
CA THR A 435 -22.80 18.28 12.15
C THR A 435 -22.99 16.82 11.74
N PRO A 436 -22.58 16.43 10.52
CA PRO A 436 -22.57 15.01 10.14
C PRO A 436 -21.86 14.14 11.17
N THR A 437 -20.65 14.53 11.59
CA THR A 437 -19.87 13.81 12.61
C THR A 437 -20.61 13.72 13.93
N GLY A 438 -21.15 14.85 14.45
CA GLY A 438 -21.88 14.88 15.70
C GLY A 438 -23.15 13.99 15.70
N ARG A 439 -23.87 13.96 14.59
CA ARG A 439 -25.02 13.06 14.43
C ARG A 439 -24.64 11.59 14.47
N PHE A 440 -23.56 11.20 13.79
CA PHE A 440 -23.09 9.81 13.77
C PHE A 440 -22.44 9.37 15.10
N MET A 441 -21.77 10.27 15.82
CA MET A 441 -21.26 9.99 17.17
C MET A 441 -22.38 9.60 18.17
N ARG A 442 -23.58 10.15 17.99
CA ARG A 442 -24.76 9.79 18.80
C ARG A 442 -25.46 8.51 18.38
N ARG A 443 -25.25 8.06 17.14
CA ARG A 443 -25.96 6.93 16.56
C ARG A 443 -25.34 5.61 17.01
N VAL A 444 -26.13 4.75 17.61
CA VAL A 444 -25.78 3.36 17.92
C VAL A 444 -26.57 2.45 16.98
N LEU A 445 -25.88 1.73 16.11
CA LEU A 445 -26.50 0.81 15.18
C LEU A 445 -26.76 -0.54 15.84
N PRO A 446 -27.99 -1.10 15.74
CA PRO A 446 -28.29 -2.47 16.15
C PRO A 446 -27.71 -3.46 15.13
N VAL A 447 -27.64 -4.72 15.52
CA VAL A 447 -27.43 -5.81 14.56
C VAL A 447 -28.64 -5.93 13.65
N LYS A 448 -28.44 -6.28 12.39
CA LYS A 448 -29.50 -6.56 11.41
C LYS A 448 -30.50 -7.61 11.94
N GLU A 449 -31.78 -7.34 11.81
CA GLU A 449 -32.82 -8.20 12.35
C GLU A 449 -33.14 -9.44 11.48
N ARG A 450 -32.91 -9.33 10.16
CA ARG A 450 -33.20 -10.39 9.19
C ARG A 450 -31.97 -10.69 8.35
N PHE A 451 -31.58 -11.94 8.33
CA PHE A 451 -30.46 -12.45 7.54
C PHE A 451 -30.99 -13.13 6.28
N ARG A 452 -30.28 -12.94 5.16
CA ARG A 452 -30.63 -13.62 3.91
C ARG A 452 -30.23 -15.10 3.97
N GLU A 453 -31.03 -15.95 3.34
CA GLU A 453 -30.71 -17.37 3.22
C GLU A 453 -29.66 -17.61 2.12
N PRO A 454 -28.62 -18.42 2.40
CA PRO A 454 -27.63 -18.79 1.41
C PRO A 454 -28.21 -19.56 0.23
N LYS A 455 -27.74 -19.26 -0.99
CA LYS A 455 -28.10 -19.98 -2.23
C LYS A 455 -27.13 -21.11 -2.58
N GLY A 456 -26.12 -21.33 -1.79
CA GLY A 456 -25.02 -22.27 -1.97
C GLY A 456 -23.81 -21.83 -1.14
N HIS A 457 -22.66 -22.49 -1.34
CA HIS A 457 -21.44 -22.21 -0.61
C HIS A 457 -20.22 -22.33 -1.53
N LEU A 458 -19.21 -21.53 -1.26
CA LEU A 458 -17.82 -21.75 -1.72
C LEU A 458 -17.12 -22.52 -0.60
N GLU A 459 -16.47 -23.62 -0.92
CA GLU A 459 -15.79 -24.46 0.06
C GLU A 459 -14.27 -24.26 -0.03
N VAL A 460 -13.66 -23.99 1.10
CA VAL A 460 -12.20 -24.08 1.28
C VAL A 460 -11.95 -25.22 2.23
N THR A 461 -11.11 -26.18 1.86
CA THR A 461 -10.80 -27.35 2.68
C THR A 461 -9.31 -27.49 2.90
N GLY A 462 -8.91 -27.78 4.16
CA GLY A 462 -7.53 -28.12 4.52
C GLY A 462 -6.50 -27.04 4.25
N ALA A 463 -6.84 -25.76 4.36
CA ALA A 463 -5.93 -24.65 4.08
C ALA A 463 -4.81 -24.58 5.12
N ARG A 464 -3.55 -24.65 4.66
CA ARG A 464 -2.32 -24.66 5.51
C ARG A 464 -1.27 -23.64 5.08
N LEU A 465 -1.67 -22.67 4.26
CA LEU A 465 -0.73 -21.67 3.73
C LEU A 465 -0.41 -20.66 4.83
N HIS A 466 0.86 -20.23 4.92
CA HIS A 466 1.37 -19.29 5.91
C HIS A 466 1.02 -19.72 7.35
N ASN A 467 0.25 -18.92 8.08
CA ASN A 467 -0.16 -19.21 9.45
C ASN A 467 -1.45 -20.04 9.58
N LEU A 468 -2.13 -20.36 8.46
CA LEU A 468 -3.37 -21.13 8.49
C LEU A 468 -3.15 -22.57 9.00
N LYS A 469 -3.96 -23.01 9.97
CA LYS A 469 -3.80 -24.26 10.70
C LYS A 469 -4.81 -25.32 10.26
N ASP A 470 -4.69 -25.76 8.99
CA ASP A 470 -5.54 -26.82 8.42
C ASP A 470 -7.02 -26.50 8.52
N ILE A 471 -7.37 -25.25 8.15
CA ILE A 471 -8.74 -24.78 8.29
C ILE A 471 -9.60 -25.17 7.09
N SER A 472 -10.85 -25.45 7.40
CA SER A 472 -11.90 -25.63 6.41
C SER A 472 -13.03 -24.67 6.73
N VAL A 473 -13.54 -23.95 5.71
CA VAL A 473 -14.57 -22.92 5.87
C VAL A 473 -15.54 -22.98 4.70
N ARG A 474 -16.85 -22.77 4.96
CA ARG A 474 -17.90 -22.66 3.96
C ARG A 474 -18.41 -21.22 3.90
N ILE A 475 -18.09 -20.53 2.80
CA ILE A 475 -18.52 -19.16 2.57
C ILE A 475 -19.82 -19.15 1.78
N PRO A 476 -20.93 -18.66 2.39
CA PRO A 476 -22.23 -18.71 1.75
C PRO A 476 -22.36 -17.78 0.54
N LEU A 477 -23.09 -18.23 -0.49
CA LEU A 477 -23.37 -17.49 -1.71
C LEU A 477 -24.73 -16.76 -1.65
N GLY A 478 -24.83 -15.63 -2.37
CA GLY A 478 -26.05 -14.82 -2.46
C GLY A 478 -26.33 -13.97 -1.22
N VAL A 479 -25.31 -13.79 -0.38
CA VAL A 479 -25.38 -13.02 0.87
C VAL A 479 -24.18 -12.10 1.03
N LEU A 480 -24.22 -11.21 2.02
CA LEU A 480 -23.06 -10.45 2.48
C LEU A 480 -22.33 -11.24 3.57
N THR A 481 -21.12 -11.70 3.26
CA THR A 481 -20.23 -12.36 4.22
C THR A 481 -19.11 -11.41 4.63
N VAL A 482 -18.90 -11.25 5.93
CA VAL A 482 -17.77 -10.49 6.48
C VAL A 482 -16.74 -11.46 7.07
N VAL A 483 -15.47 -11.32 6.65
CA VAL A 483 -14.33 -12.05 7.21
C VAL A 483 -13.58 -11.10 8.12
N THR A 484 -13.54 -11.41 9.40
CA THR A 484 -12.99 -10.51 10.44
C THR A 484 -11.96 -11.23 11.34
N GLY A 485 -11.45 -10.54 12.35
CA GLY A 485 -10.47 -11.05 13.31
C GLY A 485 -9.24 -10.16 13.47
N PRO A 486 -8.37 -10.38 14.47
CA PRO A 486 -7.19 -9.57 14.72
C PRO A 486 -6.24 -9.43 13.53
N ALA A 487 -5.36 -8.41 13.57
CA ALA A 487 -4.30 -8.27 12.58
C ALA A 487 -3.37 -9.50 12.58
N GLY A 488 -3.01 -9.98 11.38
CA GLY A 488 -2.19 -11.19 11.25
C GLY A 488 -2.91 -12.52 11.54
N SER A 489 -4.23 -12.55 11.73
CA SER A 489 -4.99 -13.79 11.98
C SER A 489 -5.12 -14.72 10.75
N GLY A 490 -4.73 -14.26 9.54
CA GLY A 490 -4.75 -15.06 8.32
C GLY A 490 -5.89 -14.75 7.35
N LYS A 491 -6.67 -13.67 7.56
CA LYS A 491 -7.80 -13.27 6.70
C LYS A 491 -7.42 -13.15 5.22
N SER A 492 -6.40 -12.33 4.93
CA SER A 492 -5.93 -12.11 3.56
C SER A 492 -5.41 -13.40 2.93
N THR A 493 -4.69 -14.23 3.69
CA THR A 493 -4.22 -15.53 3.23
C THR A 493 -5.39 -16.44 2.87
N LEU A 494 -6.43 -16.53 3.72
CA LEU A 494 -7.61 -17.35 3.46
C LEU A 494 -8.33 -16.89 2.18
N ILE A 495 -8.51 -15.59 2.02
CA ILE A 495 -9.32 -15.05 0.92
C ILE A 495 -8.48 -14.89 -0.35
N HIS A 496 -7.34 -14.17 -0.31
CA HIS A 496 -6.56 -13.86 -1.52
C HIS A 496 -5.72 -15.04 -2.01
N ASP A 497 -5.06 -15.77 -1.09
CA ASP A 497 -4.09 -16.79 -1.47
C ASP A 497 -4.73 -18.18 -1.62
N VAL A 498 -5.86 -18.45 -0.93
CA VAL A 498 -6.51 -19.75 -0.99
C VAL A 498 -7.82 -19.69 -1.79
N LEU A 499 -8.81 -18.91 -1.35
CA LEU A 499 -10.15 -18.87 -1.97
C LEU A 499 -10.09 -18.41 -3.42
N LEU A 500 -9.39 -17.31 -3.71
CA LEU A 500 -9.31 -16.75 -5.07
C LEU A 500 -8.52 -17.65 -6.03
N GLN A 501 -7.56 -18.43 -5.56
CA GLN A 501 -6.89 -19.43 -6.40
C GLN A 501 -7.83 -20.57 -6.82
N GLN A 502 -8.74 -20.95 -5.92
CA GLN A 502 -9.75 -21.98 -6.21
C GLN A 502 -10.92 -21.43 -7.03
N HIS A 503 -11.20 -20.12 -6.93
CA HIS A 503 -12.32 -19.43 -7.58
C HIS A 503 -11.85 -18.19 -8.37
N PRO A 504 -11.09 -18.37 -9.47
CA PRO A 504 -10.47 -17.27 -10.23
C PRO A 504 -11.48 -16.36 -10.96
N SER A 505 -12.75 -16.73 -11.01
CA SER A 505 -13.83 -15.91 -11.58
C SER A 505 -14.35 -14.83 -10.64
N ALA A 506 -13.94 -14.83 -9.38
CA ALA A 506 -14.31 -13.79 -8.41
C ALA A 506 -13.67 -12.44 -8.77
N VAL A 507 -14.43 -11.37 -8.60
CA VAL A 507 -14.01 -10.00 -8.91
C VAL A 507 -13.40 -9.38 -7.65
N ILE A 508 -12.13 -9.00 -7.74
CA ILE A 508 -11.40 -8.39 -6.64
C ILE A 508 -11.55 -6.86 -6.71
N ILE A 509 -11.97 -6.26 -5.61
CA ILE A 509 -12.08 -4.82 -5.43
C ILE A 509 -11.22 -4.43 -4.23
N ASP A 510 -9.94 -4.16 -4.50
CA ASP A 510 -8.91 -3.85 -3.53
C ASP A 510 -8.42 -2.39 -3.66
N GLN A 511 -7.58 -1.95 -2.75
CA GLN A 511 -6.98 -0.61 -2.70
C GLN A 511 -5.78 -0.43 -3.65
N SER A 512 -5.42 -1.44 -4.43
CA SER A 512 -4.31 -1.33 -5.38
C SER A 512 -4.56 -0.23 -6.40
N ALA A 513 -3.49 0.44 -6.83
CA ALA A 513 -3.58 1.49 -7.84
C ALA A 513 -4.28 0.99 -9.09
N VAL A 514 -5.24 1.75 -9.57
CA VAL A 514 -6.02 1.44 -10.78
C VAL A 514 -5.11 1.37 -12.01
N THR A 515 -4.08 2.20 -12.04
CA THR A 515 -3.08 2.26 -13.11
C THR A 515 -1.83 3.00 -12.64
N THR A 516 -0.69 2.64 -13.19
CA THR A 516 0.57 3.39 -13.07
C THR A 516 0.69 4.50 -14.11
N ASN A 517 -0.22 4.54 -15.10
CA ASN A 517 -0.18 5.54 -16.16
C ASN A 517 -0.73 6.89 -15.65
N ARG A 518 0.12 7.90 -15.62
CA ARG A 518 -0.20 9.28 -15.19
C ARG A 518 -1.24 9.99 -16.07
N ARG A 519 -1.55 9.47 -17.26
CA ARG A 519 -2.56 10.03 -18.17
C ARG A 519 -3.95 9.48 -17.94
N SER A 520 -4.09 8.41 -17.19
CA SER A 520 -5.40 7.83 -16.87
C SER A 520 -6.14 8.70 -15.86
N ASN A 521 -7.43 8.89 -16.10
CA ASN A 521 -8.33 9.67 -15.24
C ASN A 521 -9.69 8.96 -15.11
N PRO A 522 -10.59 9.38 -14.21
CA PRO A 522 -11.91 8.78 -14.05
C PRO A 522 -12.70 8.63 -15.37
N ALA A 523 -12.70 9.64 -16.24
CA ALA A 523 -13.41 9.57 -17.51
C ALA A 523 -12.86 8.50 -18.46
N THR A 524 -11.53 8.33 -18.52
CA THR A 524 -10.89 7.31 -19.36
C THR A 524 -11.07 5.91 -18.80
N TYR A 525 -10.94 5.75 -17.47
CA TYR A 525 -11.06 4.47 -16.81
C TYR A 525 -12.48 3.89 -16.88
N THR A 526 -13.48 4.72 -16.68
CA THR A 526 -14.88 4.30 -16.74
C THR A 526 -15.43 4.24 -18.16
N GLY A 527 -14.64 4.61 -19.16
CA GLY A 527 -14.99 4.50 -20.58
C GLY A 527 -15.95 5.56 -21.09
N ILE A 528 -16.22 6.65 -20.33
CA ILE A 528 -17.08 7.76 -20.80
C ILE A 528 -16.31 8.77 -21.67
N MET A 529 -14.98 8.77 -21.61
CA MET A 529 -14.16 9.74 -22.36
C MET A 529 -14.36 9.62 -23.88
N ASP A 530 -14.55 8.41 -24.41
CA ASP A 530 -14.78 8.19 -25.84
C ASP A 530 -16.12 8.78 -26.30
N GLU A 531 -17.14 8.71 -25.43
CA GLU A 531 -18.45 9.32 -25.71
C GLU A 531 -18.35 10.84 -25.66
N ILE A 532 -17.68 11.39 -24.62
CA ILE A 532 -17.44 12.84 -24.51
C ILE A 532 -16.74 13.38 -25.77
N ARG A 533 -15.67 12.71 -26.22
CA ARG A 533 -14.95 13.09 -27.44
C ARG A 533 -15.83 13.08 -28.68
N ARG A 534 -16.74 12.09 -28.79
CA ARG A 534 -17.70 12.02 -29.91
C ARG A 534 -18.68 13.19 -29.90
N LEU A 535 -19.19 13.57 -28.74
CA LEU A 535 -20.09 14.72 -28.61
C LEU A 535 -19.42 16.02 -29.06
N PHE A 536 -18.20 16.28 -28.58
CA PHE A 536 -17.42 17.45 -29.00
C PHE A 536 -17.17 17.44 -30.52
N ALA A 537 -16.80 16.30 -31.07
CA ALA A 537 -16.52 16.14 -32.49
C ALA A 537 -17.76 16.38 -33.35
N GLN A 538 -18.93 15.91 -32.94
CA GLN A 538 -20.19 16.11 -33.63
C GLN A 538 -20.64 17.58 -33.62
N GLU A 539 -20.55 18.25 -32.49
CA GLU A 539 -20.97 19.64 -32.36
C GLU A 539 -20.07 20.60 -33.17
N ASN A 540 -18.78 20.32 -33.24
CA ASN A 540 -17.81 21.17 -33.92
C ASN A 540 -17.42 20.66 -35.33
N GLN A 541 -18.00 19.56 -35.82
CA GLN A 541 -17.72 18.94 -37.13
C GLN A 541 -16.23 18.66 -37.39
N VAL A 542 -15.53 18.18 -36.36
CA VAL A 542 -14.09 17.87 -36.38
C VAL A 542 -13.82 16.42 -35.94
N SER A 543 -12.56 15.97 -36.04
CA SER A 543 -12.17 14.62 -35.61
C SER A 543 -12.21 14.48 -34.08
N PRO A 544 -12.73 13.35 -33.55
CA PRO A 544 -12.67 13.06 -32.12
C PRO A 544 -11.23 12.97 -31.54
N SER A 545 -10.21 12.77 -32.39
CA SER A 545 -8.79 12.70 -32.01
C SER A 545 -8.29 14.04 -31.43
N LEU A 546 -8.86 15.16 -31.85
CA LEU A 546 -8.53 16.49 -31.35
C LEU A 546 -8.84 16.65 -29.84
N PHE A 547 -9.84 15.94 -29.34
CA PHE A 547 -10.24 16.00 -27.91
C PHE A 547 -9.54 14.92 -27.05
N SER A 548 -8.40 14.42 -27.52
CA SER A 548 -7.56 13.51 -26.77
C SER A 548 -6.21 14.16 -26.45
N PHE A 549 -5.88 14.22 -25.16
CA PHE A 549 -4.56 14.66 -24.71
C PHE A 549 -3.44 13.64 -24.98
N ASN A 550 -3.74 12.52 -25.66
CA ASN A 550 -2.79 11.51 -26.11
C ASN A 550 -2.56 11.52 -27.63
N SER A 551 -3.18 12.43 -28.38
CA SER A 551 -3.10 12.50 -29.85
C SER A 551 -3.03 13.95 -30.34
N GLU A 552 -3.60 14.26 -31.49
CA GLU A 552 -3.43 15.51 -32.23
C GLU A 552 -3.77 16.80 -31.45
N GLY A 553 -4.70 16.72 -30.51
CA GLY A 553 -5.09 17.88 -29.70
C GLY A 553 -4.21 18.15 -28.50
N ALA A 554 -3.23 17.29 -28.22
CA ALA A 554 -2.33 17.43 -27.08
C ALA A 554 -1.44 18.65 -27.20
N CYS A 555 -1.19 19.37 -26.09
CA CYS A 555 -0.18 20.40 -26.04
C CYS A 555 1.19 19.81 -26.42
N PRO A 556 1.88 20.32 -27.46
CA PRO A 556 3.13 19.74 -27.95
C PRO A 556 4.28 19.88 -26.94
N ASN A 557 4.28 20.91 -26.09
CA ASN A 557 5.31 21.14 -25.10
C ASN A 557 5.30 20.13 -23.97
N CYS A 558 4.14 19.86 -23.37
CA CYS A 558 4.00 18.89 -22.28
C CYS A 558 3.44 17.54 -22.74
N GLN A 559 3.23 17.35 -24.04
CA GLN A 559 2.65 16.14 -24.62
C GLN A 559 1.34 15.68 -23.93
N GLY A 560 0.50 16.65 -23.56
CA GLY A 560 -0.79 16.40 -22.90
C GLY A 560 -0.70 16.07 -21.40
N HIS A 561 0.47 16.21 -20.77
CA HIS A 561 0.57 16.02 -19.32
C HIS A 561 0.06 17.21 -18.52
N GLY A 562 0.11 18.42 -19.06
CA GLY A 562 -0.21 19.67 -18.36
C GLY A 562 0.93 20.15 -17.45
N ILE A 563 1.90 19.31 -17.18
CA ILE A 563 3.07 19.54 -16.33
C ILE A 563 4.34 19.11 -17.06
N ILE A 564 5.46 19.68 -16.66
CA ILE A 564 6.80 19.33 -17.16
C ILE A 564 7.56 18.68 -16.00
N TYR A 565 8.13 17.51 -16.28
CA TYR A 565 9.04 16.82 -15.38
C TYR A 565 10.47 17.16 -15.77
N THR A 566 11.20 17.78 -14.88
CA THR A 566 12.64 17.98 -15.03
C THR A 566 13.34 16.95 -14.16
N ASP A 567 13.95 15.95 -14.78
CA ASP A 567 14.79 14.98 -14.09
C ASP A 567 16.09 15.66 -13.68
N LEU A 568 16.37 15.66 -12.38
CA LEU A 568 17.53 16.33 -11.81
C LEU A 568 18.63 15.33 -11.40
N ALA A 569 18.72 14.18 -12.09
CA ALA A 569 19.79 13.16 -11.97
C ALA A 569 19.98 12.68 -10.54
N PHE A 570 19.71 12.50 -9.56
CA PHE A 570 19.87 12.07 -8.15
C PHE A 570 18.93 12.80 -7.17
N MET A 571 17.95 13.54 -7.70
CA MET A 571 16.95 14.26 -6.91
C MET A 571 15.56 13.85 -7.39
N ASP A 572 14.55 14.07 -6.54
CA ASP A 572 13.16 13.93 -6.98
C ASP A 572 12.90 14.85 -8.18
N PRO A 573 12.21 14.38 -9.22
CA PRO A 573 11.96 15.19 -10.41
C PRO A 573 11.18 16.46 -10.04
N MET A 574 11.67 17.59 -10.52
CA MET A 574 10.97 18.86 -10.36
C MET A 574 9.74 18.89 -11.27
N ILE A 575 8.58 19.13 -10.68
CA ILE A 575 7.31 19.19 -11.39
C ILE A 575 6.90 20.66 -11.50
N THR A 576 6.76 21.16 -12.73
CA THR A 576 6.28 22.52 -12.99
C THR A 576 5.07 22.49 -13.91
N THR A 577 4.15 23.43 -13.73
CA THR A 577 3.02 23.61 -14.67
C THR A 577 3.57 23.99 -16.05
N CYS A 578 3.04 23.38 -17.10
CA CYS A 578 3.42 23.72 -18.47
C CYS A 578 3.01 25.17 -18.80
N GLU A 579 4.00 26.01 -19.07
CA GLU A 579 3.77 27.44 -19.38
C GLU A 579 2.95 27.64 -20.67
N VAL A 580 3.13 26.74 -21.67
CA VAL A 580 2.47 26.87 -22.98
C VAL A 580 0.95 26.64 -22.88
N CYS A 581 0.52 25.61 -22.13
CA CYS A 581 -0.90 25.33 -21.97
C CYS A 581 -1.46 25.71 -20.59
N ALA A 582 -0.65 26.32 -19.72
CA ALA A 582 -1.03 26.70 -18.36
C ALA A 582 -1.74 25.55 -17.60
N GLY A 583 -1.27 24.30 -17.77
CA GLY A 583 -1.87 23.10 -17.15
C GLY A 583 -3.06 22.50 -17.90
N MET A 584 -3.61 23.14 -18.91
CA MET A 584 -4.85 22.72 -19.59
C MET A 584 -4.72 21.50 -20.52
N ARG A 585 -3.50 21.00 -20.78
CA ARG A 585 -3.17 19.79 -21.53
C ARG A 585 -3.42 19.83 -23.05
N PHE A 586 -4.23 20.73 -23.55
CA PHE A 586 -4.62 20.84 -24.96
C PHE A 586 -4.00 22.08 -25.63
N THR A 587 -4.02 22.08 -26.97
CA THR A 587 -3.65 23.25 -27.75
C THR A 587 -4.71 24.35 -27.64
N GLY A 588 -4.31 25.60 -27.85
CA GLY A 588 -5.25 26.73 -27.81
C GLY A 588 -6.40 26.64 -28.84
N ASP A 589 -6.14 26.03 -30.01
CA ASP A 589 -7.18 25.81 -31.04
C ASP A 589 -8.24 24.84 -30.58
N VAL A 590 -7.85 23.73 -29.91
CA VAL A 590 -8.80 22.77 -29.32
C VAL A 590 -9.62 23.40 -28.20
N LEU A 591 -9.02 24.29 -27.40
CA LEU A 591 -9.71 24.96 -26.30
C LEU A 591 -10.75 26.00 -26.75
N ARG A 592 -10.74 26.42 -28.04
CA ARG A 592 -11.80 27.25 -28.62
C ARG A 592 -13.03 26.48 -29.02
N LEU A 593 -12.91 25.13 -29.17
CA LEU A 593 -14.02 24.25 -29.53
C LEU A 593 -14.83 23.93 -28.27
N THR A 594 -16.12 24.13 -28.33
CA THR A 594 -16.98 23.97 -27.13
C THR A 594 -18.10 22.97 -27.36
N LEU A 595 -18.58 22.39 -26.28
CA LEU A 595 -19.80 21.61 -26.17
C LEU A 595 -20.71 22.30 -25.17
N ARG A 596 -21.87 22.77 -25.60
CA ARG A 596 -22.81 23.54 -24.73
C ARG A 596 -22.13 24.69 -23.99
N GLY A 597 -21.20 25.38 -24.66
CA GLY A 597 -20.48 26.53 -24.12
C GLY A 597 -19.28 26.22 -23.22
N GLN A 598 -18.96 24.95 -22.99
CA GLN A 598 -17.79 24.49 -22.19
C GLN A 598 -16.75 23.87 -23.10
N ASN A 599 -15.46 24.18 -22.94
CA ASN A 599 -14.39 23.51 -23.66
C ASN A 599 -14.03 22.18 -23.00
N ILE A 600 -13.18 21.37 -23.65
CA ILE A 600 -12.83 20.03 -23.16
C ILE A 600 -12.11 20.07 -21.80
N HIS A 601 -11.31 21.10 -21.53
CA HIS A 601 -10.65 21.27 -20.22
C HIS A 601 -11.67 21.60 -19.13
N ASP A 602 -12.64 22.47 -19.40
CA ASP A 602 -13.70 22.82 -18.46
C ASP A 602 -14.51 21.58 -18.09
N VAL A 603 -14.90 20.75 -19.08
CA VAL A 603 -15.61 19.50 -18.85
C VAL A 603 -14.78 18.50 -18.04
N LEU A 604 -13.48 18.36 -18.31
CA LEU A 604 -12.60 17.49 -17.53
C LEU A 604 -12.31 18.02 -16.12
N SER A 605 -12.49 19.32 -15.90
CA SER A 605 -12.37 19.97 -14.60
C SER A 605 -13.63 19.86 -13.75
N MET A 606 -14.77 19.51 -14.35
CA MET A 606 -16.00 19.24 -13.61
C MET A 606 -15.82 18.06 -12.65
N SER A 607 -16.40 18.17 -11.48
CA SER A 607 -16.63 17.02 -10.60
C SER A 607 -17.62 16.03 -11.24
N ALA A 608 -17.62 14.77 -10.81
CA ALA A 608 -18.59 13.79 -11.31
C ALA A 608 -20.04 14.19 -11.01
N ALA A 609 -20.29 14.92 -9.93
CA ALA A 609 -21.62 15.45 -9.59
C ALA A 609 -22.04 16.55 -10.59
N GLU A 610 -21.18 17.53 -10.86
CA GLU A 610 -21.43 18.60 -11.85
C GLU A 610 -21.61 18.04 -13.27
N ALA A 611 -20.76 17.07 -13.64
CA ALA A 611 -20.87 16.40 -14.93
C ALA A 611 -22.20 15.62 -15.07
N ALA A 612 -22.74 15.07 -13.97
CA ALA A 612 -24.03 14.36 -13.98
C ALA A 612 -25.21 15.31 -14.26
N GLU A 613 -25.08 16.61 -13.94
CA GLU A 613 -26.04 17.65 -14.29
C GLU A 613 -25.84 18.16 -15.73
N PHE A 614 -24.60 18.17 -16.23
CA PHE A 614 -24.24 18.65 -17.55
C PHE A 614 -24.59 17.66 -18.68
N PHE A 615 -24.39 16.32 -18.43
CA PHE A 615 -24.59 15.30 -19.44
C PHE A 615 -25.93 14.58 -19.28
N ASN A 616 -26.76 14.60 -20.34
CA ASN A 616 -28.03 13.87 -20.41
C ASN A 616 -27.91 12.55 -21.17
N GLU A 617 -26.77 12.24 -21.80
CA GLU A 617 -26.53 11.04 -22.60
C GLU A 617 -26.59 9.79 -21.71
N PRO A 618 -27.42 8.79 -22.04
CA PRO A 618 -27.73 7.68 -21.13
C PRO A 618 -26.50 6.92 -20.62
N LYS A 619 -25.50 6.73 -21.49
CA LYS A 619 -24.27 6.01 -21.15
C LYS A 619 -23.41 6.81 -20.17
N ILE A 620 -23.22 8.10 -20.40
CA ILE A 620 -22.44 8.98 -19.52
C ILE A 620 -23.19 9.15 -18.20
N ALA A 621 -24.47 9.49 -18.24
CA ALA A 621 -25.30 9.72 -17.06
C ALA A 621 -25.39 8.46 -16.15
N LYS A 622 -25.44 7.25 -16.73
CA LYS A 622 -25.42 6.00 -15.96
C LYS A 622 -24.12 5.87 -15.19
N THR A 623 -22.98 6.06 -15.86
CA THR A 623 -21.65 5.92 -15.25
C THR A 623 -21.41 6.97 -14.17
N LEU A 624 -21.78 8.23 -14.43
CA LEU A 624 -21.65 9.32 -13.45
C LEU A 624 -22.52 9.07 -12.21
N ARG A 625 -23.73 8.54 -12.39
CA ARG A 625 -24.57 8.10 -11.26
C ARG A 625 -23.86 7.01 -10.43
N SER A 626 -23.23 6.03 -11.08
CA SER A 626 -22.47 5.00 -10.35
C SER A 626 -21.30 5.60 -9.56
N ILE A 627 -20.57 6.56 -10.13
CA ILE A 627 -19.48 7.27 -9.42
C ILE A 627 -20.03 8.06 -8.23
N ASN A 628 -21.15 8.73 -8.38
CA ASN A 628 -21.81 9.46 -7.29
C ASN A 628 -22.32 8.52 -6.19
N GLN A 629 -22.89 7.36 -6.56
CA GLN A 629 -23.38 6.36 -5.62
C GLN A 629 -22.29 5.77 -4.72
N VAL A 630 -21.05 5.67 -5.22
CA VAL A 630 -19.90 5.23 -4.40
C VAL A 630 -19.27 6.36 -3.59
N GLY A 631 -19.89 7.53 -3.51
CA GLY A 631 -19.39 8.69 -2.73
C GLY A 631 -18.23 9.43 -3.38
N LEU A 632 -17.99 9.27 -4.70
CA LEU A 632 -16.91 9.92 -5.43
C LEU A 632 -17.39 11.11 -6.28
N GLY A 633 -18.53 11.69 -5.95
CA GLY A 633 -19.12 12.81 -6.68
C GLY A 633 -18.24 14.05 -6.76
N TYR A 634 -17.33 14.22 -5.82
CA TYR A 634 -16.38 15.34 -5.77
C TYR A 634 -15.17 15.17 -6.70
N LEU A 635 -14.86 13.96 -7.19
CA LEU A 635 -13.73 13.72 -8.07
C LEU A 635 -13.93 14.43 -9.42
N ARG A 636 -12.88 15.10 -9.88
CA ARG A 636 -12.89 15.71 -11.23
C ARG A 636 -12.71 14.62 -12.29
N LEU A 637 -13.43 14.74 -13.40
CA LEU A 637 -13.35 13.78 -14.52
C LEU A 637 -11.92 13.62 -15.08
N GLY A 638 -11.14 14.69 -15.10
CA GLY A 638 -9.76 14.72 -15.60
C GLY A 638 -8.69 14.53 -14.55
N GLN A 639 -9.01 14.26 -13.27
CA GLN A 639 -8.03 14.03 -12.21
C GLN A 639 -7.17 12.82 -12.51
N PRO A 640 -5.83 12.89 -12.42
CA PRO A 640 -4.97 11.72 -12.62
C PRO A 640 -5.24 10.63 -11.58
N LEU A 641 -5.46 9.39 -12.02
CA LEU A 641 -5.79 8.27 -11.11
C LEU A 641 -4.67 7.91 -10.13
N ASN A 642 -3.42 8.24 -10.43
CA ASN A 642 -2.30 8.05 -9.52
C ASN A 642 -2.25 9.05 -8.36
N THR A 643 -3.15 10.04 -8.33
CA THR A 643 -3.32 10.98 -7.22
C THR A 643 -4.42 10.55 -6.25
N LEU A 644 -5.16 9.50 -6.58
CA LEU A 644 -6.22 8.98 -5.75
C LEU A 644 -5.67 8.22 -4.54
N SER A 645 -6.35 8.35 -3.42
CA SER A 645 -6.12 7.49 -2.24
C SER A 645 -6.49 6.03 -2.54
N GLY A 646 -6.02 5.09 -1.71
CA GLY A 646 -6.36 3.67 -1.85
C GLY A 646 -7.88 3.43 -1.82
N GLY A 647 -8.58 4.08 -0.91
CA GLY A 647 -10.04 3.98 -0.80
C GLY A 647 -10.78 4.58 -2.02
N GLU A 648 -10.29 5.70 -2.59
CA GLU A 648 -10.84 6.25 -3.84
C GLU A 648 -10.60 5.31 -5.02
N CYS A 649 -9.41 4.68 -5.12
CA CYS A 649 -9.11 3.67 -6.12
C CYS A 649 -10.07 2.48 -6.03
N GLN A 650 -10.35 2.02 -4.84
CA GLN A 650 -11.27 0.91 -4.60
C GLN A 650 -12.71 1.27 -4.99
N ARG A 651 -13.19 2.45 -4.57
CA ARG A 651 -14.54 2.91 -4.92
C ARG A 651 -14.74 3.16 -6.42
N ILE A 652 -13.74 3.66 -7.15
CA ILE A 652 -13.86 3.82 -8.60
C ILE A 652 -13.93 2.46 -9.31
N LYS A 653 -13.22 1.41 -8.81
CA LYS A 653 -13.37 0.04 -9.29
C LYS A 653 -14.79 -0.46 -9.02
N LEU A 654 -15.31 -0.25 -7.82
CA LEU A 654 -16.68 -0.62 -7.45
C LEU A 654 -17.72 0.03 -8.35
N ALA A 655 -17.55 1.33 -8.68
CA ALA A 655 -18.47 2.05 -9.57
C ALA A 655 -18.63 1.38 -10.95
N THR A 656 -17.56 0.75 -11.46
CA THR A 656 -17.60 0.04 -12.76
C THR A 656 -18.32 -1.31 -12.70
N GLU A 657 -18.46 -1.89 -11.50
CA GLU A 657 -19.08 -3.19 -11.27
C GLU A 657 -20.59 -3.11 -10.93
N LEU A 658 -21.10 -1.93 -10.57
CA LEU A 658 -22.49 -1.71 -10.09
C LEU A 658 -23.59 -2.09 -11.10
N GLY A 659 -23.51 -2.86 -12.01
CA GLY A 659 -24.58 -3.27 -12.93
C GLY A 659 -24.56 -4.75 -13.28
N LYS A 660 -23.54 -5.43 -12.83
CA LYS A 660 -23.36 -6.86 -13.13
C LYS A 660 -24.19 -7.72 -12.16
N LYS A 661 -24.54 -8.94 -12.58
CA LYS A 661 -25.35 -9.89 -11.82
C LYS A 661 -24.68 -11.25 -11.77
N GLY A 662 -24.90 -12.00 -10.69
CA GLY A 662 -24.43 -13.37 -10.52
C GLY A 662 -22.93 -13.50 -10.30
N SER A 663 -22.25 -12.42 -9.90
CA SER A 663 -20.82 -12.40 -9.62
C SER A 663 -20.52 -12.61 -8.15
N VAL A 664 -19.34 -13.15 -7.86
CA VAL A 664 -18.75 -13.15 -6.53
C VAL A 664 -17.78 -11.97 -6.44
N TYR A 665 -18.01 -11.07 -5.51
CA TYR A 665 -17.14 -9.92 -5.24
C TYR A 665 -16.37 -10.16 -3.97
N VAL A 666 -15.06 -9.85 -4.00
CA VAL A 666 -14.18 -9.83 -2.83
C VAL A 666 -13.70 -8.40 -2.64
N MET A 667 -13.98 -7.83 -1.47
CA MET A 667 -13.58 -6.48 -1.10
C MET A 667 -12.66 -6.52 0.13
N ASP A 668 -11.55 -5.79 0.06
CA ASP A 668 -10.56 -5.72 1.14
C ASP A 668 -10.62 -4.35 1.80
N GLU A 669 -11.08 -4.31 3.06
CA GLU A 669 -11.23 -3.11 3.89
C GLU A 669 -11.90 -1.92 3.14
N PRO A 670 -13.12 -2.08 2.61
CA PRO A 670 -13.75 -1.04 1.79
C PRO A 670 -14.15 0.22 2.56
N THR A 671 -14.13 0.19 3.89
CA THR A 671 -14.42 1.37 4.73
C THR A 671 -13.22 2.26 4.99
N THR A 672 -12.04 1.87 4.52
CA THR A 672 -10.80 2.63 4.70
C THR A 672 -10.94 4.06 4.19
N GLY A 673 -10.60 5.05 5.03
CA GLY A 673 -10.65 6.47 4.70
C GLY A 673 -12.07 7.03 4.55
N LEU A 674 -13.07 6.33 5.04
CA LEU A 674 -14.46 6.77 5.00
C LEU A 674 -14.92 7.36 6.32
N HIS A 675 -15.55 8.52 6.23
CA HIS A 675 -16.34 9.04 7.34
C HIS A 675 -17.52 8.11 7.66
N MET A 676 -17.98 8.08 8.90
CA MET A 676 -19.07 7.21 9.36
C MET A 676 -20.35 7.31 8.50
N SER A 677 -20.67 8.51 7.97
CA SER A 677 -21.80 8.69 7.03
C SER A 677 -21.59 7.99 5.70
N ASP A 678 -20.35 7.93 5.24
CA ASP A 678 -19.99 7.33 3.96
C ASP A 678 -19.97 5.80 4.09
N VAL A 679 -19.59 5.27 5.27
CA VAL A 679 -19.69 3.83 5.61
C VAL A 679 -21.13 3.36 5.50
N ASP A 680 -22.09 4.10 6.07
CA ASP A 680 -23.51 3.78 5.99
C ASP A 680 -23.99 3.69 4.52
N SER A 681 -23.59 4.67 3.71
CA SER A 681 -23.90 4.70 2.28
C SER A 681 -23.28 3.52 1.52
N LEU A 682 -22.03 3.14 1.86
CA LEU A 682 -21.34 2.00 1.28
C LEU A 682 -22.02 0.68 1.64
N VAL A 683 -22.46 0.49 2.89
CA VAL A 683 -23.18 -0.70 3.34
C VAL A 683 -24.49 -0.88 2.57
N HIS A 684 -25.26 0.20 2.39
CA HIS A 684 -26.48 0.16 1.58
C HIS A 684 -26.20 -0.18 0.10
N LEU A 685 -25.09 0.29 -0.44
CA LEU A 685 -24.68 -0.03 -1.80
C LEU A 685 -24.31 -1.51 -1.93
N ILE A 686 -23.57 -2.06 -0.97
CA ILE A 686 -23.22 -3.49 -0.91
C ILE A 686 -24.49 -4.34 -0.79
N ASP A 687 -25.43 -3.96 0.06
CA ASP A 687 -26.72 -4.63 0.17
C ASP A 687 -27.48 -4.63 -1.17
N GLY A 688 -27.47 -3.52 -1.90
CA GLY A 688 -28.05 -3.42 -3.23
C GLY A 688 -27.35 -4.32 -4.28
N LEU A 689 -26.06 -4.63 -4.13
CA LEU A 689 -25.39 -5.63 -4.96
C LEU A 689 -25.87 -7.04 -4.63
N VAL A 690 -26.01 -7.38 -3.36
CA VAL A 690 -26.50 -8.69 -2.92
C VAL A 690 -27.95 -8.91 -3.36
N GLU A 691 -28.82 -7.91 -3.27
CA GLU A 691 -30.21 -7.97 -3.73
C GLU A 691 -30.33 -8.25 -5.23
N LYS A 692 -29.35 -7.84 -6.03
CA LYS A 692 -29.26 -8.17 -7.46
C LYS A 692 -28.84 -9.62 -7.75
N GLY A 693 -28.62 -10.43 -6.70
CA GLY A 693 -28.24 -11.83 -6.79
C GLY A 693 -26.73 -12.08 -6.83
N ASN A 694 -25.93 -11.14 -6.39
CA ASN A 694 -24.47 -11.31 -6.23
C ASN A 694 -24.13 -11.86 -4.85
N SER A 695 -22.94 -12.42 -4.71
CA SER A 695 -22.32 -12.77 -3.43
C SER A 695 -21.24 -11.76 -3.12
N VAL A 696 -21.21 -11.21 -1.92
CA VAL A 696 -20.20 -10.22 -1.53
C VAL A 696 -19.46 -10.72 -0.30
N ILE A 697 -18.15 -10.85 -0.43
CA ILE A 697 -17.23 -11.23 0.65
C ILE A 697 -16.40 -10.00 0.98
N VAL A 698 -16.42 -9.58 2.23
CA VAL A 698 -15.73 -8.36 2.69
C VAL A 698 -14.77 -8.74 3.81
N ILE A 699 -13.49 -8.42 3.65
CA ILE A 699 -12.52 -8.46 4.75
C ILE A 699 -12.66 -7.13 5.49
N GLU A 700 -13.05 -7.15 6.76
CA GLU A 700 -13.36 -5.91 7.49
C GLU A 700 -13.16 -6.02 9.00
N HIS A 701 -12.86 -4.87 9.60
CA HIS A 701 -12.76 -4.69 11.04
C HIS A 701 -13.82 -3.73 11.61
N ASN A 702 -14.45 -2.94 10.73
CA ASN A 702 -15.48 -1.98 11.12
C ASN A 702 -16.73 -2.71 11.62
N LEU A 703 -17.06 -2.48 12.91
CA LEU A 703 -18.20 -3.16 13.55
C LEU A 703 -19.55 -2.80 12.92
N ASP A 704 -19.69 -1.63 12.34
CA ASP A 704 -20.95 -1.25 11.69
C ASP A 704 -21.19 -2.06 10.41
N VAL A 705 -20.13 -2.43 9.67
CA VAL A 705 -20.23 -3.39 8.56
C VAL A 705 -20.53 -4.79 9.06
N VAL A 706 -19.86 -5.22 10.14
CA VAL A 706 -20.10 -6.52 10.77
C VAL A 706 -21.58 -6.66 11.21
N LYS A 707 -22.17 -5.62 11.82
CA LYS A 707 -23.59 -5.58 12.23
C LYS A 707 -24.56 -5.78 11.07
N HIS A 708 -24.20 -5.35 9.87
CA HIS A 708 -25.05 -5.45 8.66
C HIS A 708 -24.80 -6.73 7.85
N ALA A 709 -23.81 -7.54 8.18
CA ALA A 709 -23.52 -8.79 7.49
C ALA A 709 -24.69 -9.79 7.62
N ASP A 710 -24.83 -10.67 6.65
CA ASP A 710 -25.71 -11.83 6.76
C ASP A 710 -24.96 -13.01 7.41
N TRP A 711 -23.64 -13.08 7.19
CA TRP A 711 -22.75 -14.12 7.71
C TRP A 711 -21.41 -13.53 8.09
N VAL A 712 -20.82 -14.05 9.15
CA VAL A 712 -19.48 -13.64 9.62
C VAL A 712 -18.61 -14.88 9.76
N VAL A 713 -17.36 -14.76 9.31
CA VAL A 713 -16.28 -15.71 9.55
C VAL A 713 -15.20 -14.97 10.35
N ASP A 714 -15.01 -15.37 11.61
CA ASP A 714 -14.02 -14.74 12.50
C ASP A 714 -12.80 -15.63 12.66
N LEU A 715 -11.63 -15.08 12.33
CA LEU A 715 -10.34 -15.76 12.44
C LEU A 715 -9.56 -15.26 13.66
N GLY A 716 -8.86 -16.18 14.33
CA GLY A 716 -8.07 -15.85 15.51
C GLY A 716 -7.41 -17.08 16.15
N PRO A 717 -7.25 -17.05 17.51
CA PRO A 717 -7.65 -15.98 18.45
C PRO A 717 -6.77 -14.73 18.40
N GLY A 718 -5.51 -14.83 17.96
CA GLY A 718 -4.53 -13.76 17.83
C GLY A 718 -4.00 -13.64 16.42
N GLY A 719 -2.83 -12.97 16.27
CA GLY A 719 -2.06 -12.87 15.03
C GLY A 719 -0.90 -13.89 14.99
N GLY A 720 -0.29 -14.06 13.81
CA GLY A 720 0.89 -14.90 13.61
C GLY A 720 0.68 -16.35 14.01
N THR A 721 1.59 -16.88 14.82
CA THR A 721 1.56 -18.29 15.29
C THR A 721 0.34 -18.59 16.17
N GLU A 722 -0.25 -17.62 16.83
CA GLU A 722 -1.48 -17.81 17.61
C GLU A 722 -2.74 -17.77 16.74
N GLY A 723 -2.68 -17.17 15.56
CA GLY A 723 -3.77 -17.07 14.60
C GLY A 723 -3.99 -18.31 13.75
N GLY A 724 -4.64 -18.12 12.62
CA GLY A 724 -4.82 -19.11 11.57
C GLY A 724 -5.88 -20.16 11.84
N ARG A 725 -6.82 -19.89 12.75
CA ARG A 725 -7.97 -20.74 13.05
C ARG A 725 -9.28 -19.99 12.79
N VAL A 726 -10.33 -20.68 12.36
CA VAL A 726 -11.68 -20.16 12.39
C VAL A 726 -12.18 -20.28 13.82
N ILE A 727 -12.49 -19.14 14.44
CA ILE A 727 -12.97 -19.06 15.82
C ILE A 727 -14.49 -19.09 15.84
N PHE A 728 -15.14 -18.48 14.84
CA PHE A 728 -16.57 -18.43 14.74
C PHE A 728 -17.03 -18.38 13.27
N GLU A 729 -18.13 -19.05 12.98
CA GLU A 729 -18.91 -18.94 11.74
C GLU A 729 -20.39 -18.83 12.10
N GLY A 730 -21.10 -17.83 11.59
CA GLY A 730 -22.52 -17.65 11.86
C GLY A 730 -23.02 -16.24 11.61
N THR A 731 -24.19 -15.92 12.20
CA THR A 731 -24.77 -14.59 12.10
C THR A 731 -24.06 -13.60 13.04
N PRO A 732 -24.10 -12.29 12.75
CA PRO A 732 -23.60 -11.26 13.68
C PRO A 732 -24.26 -11.31 15.06
N ALA A 733 -25.54 -11.67 15.12
CA ALA A 733 -26.28 -11.80 16.38
C ALA A 733 -25.75 -12.95 17.27
N ASP A 734 -25.25 -14.03 16.65
CA ASP A 734 -24.65 -15.14 17.38
C ASP A 734 -23.18 -14.86 17.70
N LEU A 735 -22.47 -14.12 16.83
CA LEU A 735 -21.11 -13.65 17.11
C LEU A 735 -21.07 -12.80 18.40
N ALA A 736 -22.03 -11.89 18.58
CA ALA A 736 -22.13 -11.05 19.79
C ALA A 736 -22.29 -11.85 21.08
N LYS A 737 -22.66 -13.14 21.01
CA LYS A 737 -22.75 -14.06 22.15
C LYS A 737 -21.53 -14.95 22.32
N ALA A 738 -20.59 -14.92 21.36
CA ALA A 738 -19.41 -15.78 21.35
C ALA A 738 -18.31 -15.20 22.24
N GLU A 739 -18.28 -15.56 23.51
CA GLU A 739 -17.33 -15.04 24.52
C GLU A 739 -15.84 -15.31 24.17
N HIS A 740 -15.58 -16.37 23.41
CA HIS A 740 -14.22 -16.72 22.96
C HIS A 740 -13.74 -15.94 21.73
N SER A 741 -14.63 -15.16 21.07
CA SER A 741 -14.31 -14.29 19.97
C SER A 741 -14.01 -12.88 20.47
N LEU A 742 -12.80 -12.37 20.16
CA LEU A 742 -12.44 -10.98 20.47
C LEU A 742 -13.36 -10.01 19.73
N THR A 743 -13.63 -10.25 18.44
CA THR A 743 -14.57 -9.46 17.64
C THR A 743 -15.97 -9.51 18.26
N GLY A 744 -16.42 -10.67 18.73
CA GLY A 744 -17.72 -10.85 19.39
C GLY A 744 -17.86 -10.01 20.65
N GLN A 745 -16.82 -9.95 21.48
CA GLN A 745 -16.81 -9.12 22.70
C GLN A 745 -16.96 -7.63 22.38
N PHE A 746 -16.21 -7.10 21.39
CA PHE A 746 -16.33 -5.71 20.97
C PHE A 746 -17.68 -5.44 20.29
N LEU A 747 -18.19 -6.37 19.51
CA LEU A 747 -19.51 -6.28 18.90
C LEU A 747 -20.60 -6.17 19.98
N ALA A 748 -20.58 -7.04 20.98
CA ALA A 748 -21.53 -7.01 22.10
C ALA A 748 -21.50 -5.69 22.87
N ALA A 749 -20.30 -5.16 23.15
CA ALA A 749 -20.10 -3.87 23.83
C ALA A 749 -20.61 -2.67 23.00
N SER A 750 -20.65 -2.79 21.67
CA SER A 750 -21.11 -1.73 20.75
C SER A 750 -22.61 -1.77 20.46
N LEU A 751 -23.38 -2.68 21.06
CA LEU A 751 -24.82 -2.78 20.87
C LEU A 751 -25.59 -1.87 21.84
N PRO A 752 -26.80 -1.44 21.47
CA PRO A 752 -27.67 -0.71 22.39
C PRO A 752 -27.94 -1.56 23.66
N THR A 753 -27.69 -0.99 24.82
CA THR A 753 -28.03 -1.63 26.08
C THR A 753 -29.56 -1.81 26.17
N SER A 754 -30.04 -2.99 26.47
CA SER A 754 -31.46 -3.35 26.54
C SER A 754 -32.26 -2.63 27.66
N GLY A 755 -31.79 -1.47 28.17
CA GLY A 755 -32.36 -0.72 29.28
C GLY A 755 -32.76 0.73 29.00
N GLY A 756 -32.58 1.25 27.79
CA GLY A 756 -32.88 2.65 27.46
C GLY A 756 -34.10 2.82 26.56
N ARG A 757 -35.30 2.41 27.05
CA ARG A 757 -36.56 3.01 26.57
C ARG A 757 -36.83 4.22 27.45
N GLY A 758 -36.51 5.41 26.94
CA GLY A 758 -36.82 6.67 27.54
C GLY A 758 -36.68 7.78 26.49
#